data_72e375f84fdf83381b51e43c42f3cae6
#
_entry.id   72e375f84fdf83381b51e43c42f3cae6
#
_cell.length_a   1.000
_cell.length_b   1.000
_cell.length_c   1.000
_cell.angle_alpha   90.00
_cell.angle_beta   90.00
_cell.angle_gamma   90.00
#
_symmetry.space_group_name_H-M   'P 1'
#
loop_
_entity.id
_entity.type
_entity.pdbx_description
1 polymer ?
#
loop_
_entity_poly.entity_id
_entity_poly.type
_entity_poly.pdbx_seq_one_letter_code
_entity_poly.pdbx_strand_id
1 'polypeptide(L)'
;MPKLGIEFDEEAQKKLDIPLGKRELYPSVGKYAAEVLREHGVTVAWGVPGGHIWHFVDAISRIGIKLIIFGHEQNAVYAAEGYSQVTQKPSVCFGTVGPGTANSFSPMQQAFLSNTPIIFLAGGIEQEHDRLYNTIQESIAAEFFTHVTKWSQRCFYPWSVKQFMTRGFRIATTAPMGPVAFELGIDCLFMKDEAREHYWGGFFPQHADWMPNWRQEDTQKPITCGADPASIEKAAKAIFEAKKPFIILGDYAAWDQAGPEIEEFINLTQIPFNTRRLGRAAVTEKHPLHHRGFPRFRNEFDLMLPVGLKIGFFDGYAGGWPETVQIAPCNEYVWTYVNTKASLVGNTKVVMKQLNECIKKNGYDKISKERQEWAERCKTSMAQGTQARVTRAYKYGPDHPRYKSKDFMHHGYMSQIIREVNEELYGSAVRVSIDGYTMSDFVMPYLQFTRPGSCITANDQAGVGHGVGQAIGAAIGDLENGSRIPFLALMGDSGMFNAAMDIHVAIMYKLPIVYLVTNNSGWMPGMKYPWYGPNWDTLGAQDALGGEWLGAKVMGEERSIDNRFEKLADVFAGNGPVLGMYCNREEKFKEQLKEAYNSWDELPMRGKHSRRSTLKGWFPELKKLPEMPIFDSWEPLTEQEFGYEPKMEYFK
;
A
#
# COMPACT_ATOMS: atom_id res chain seq x y z
N MET A 1 -3.84 6.09 -25.31
CA MET A 1 -3.49 6.32 -23.91
C MET A 1 -4.07 7.67 -23.51
N PRO A 2 -4.87 7.80 -22.47
CA PRO A 2 -5.25 9.11 -21.97
C PRO A 2 -3.95 9.77 -21.49
N LYS A 3 -3.56 10.86 -22.14
CA LYS A 3 -2.47 11.71 -21.67
C LYS A 3 -2.86 12.15 -20.27
N LEU A 4 -2.03 11.85 -19.26
CA LEU A 4 -2.05 12.58 -18.00
C LEU A 4 -2.16 14.06 -18.41
N GLY A 5 -3.17 14.79 -17.93
CA GLY A 5 -3.47 16.17 -18.33
C GLY A 5 -2.40 17.21 -17.96
N ILE A 6 -1.16 16.79 -17.98
CA ILE A 6 0.06 17.58 -17.90
C ILE A 6 0.54 17.65 -19.35
N GLU A 7 0.04 18.62 -20.09
CA GLU A 7 0.68 19.01 -21.33
C GLU A 7 2.10 19.46 -20.98
N PHE A 8 3.08 18.68 -21.40
CA PHE A 8 4.45 19.16 -21.48
C PHE A 8 4.42 20.43 -22.35
N ASP A 9 4.86 21.53 -21.78
CA ASP A 9 5.10 22.74 -22.53
C ASP A 9 6.25 22.44 -23.52
N GLU A 10 5.90 22.11 -24.76
CA GLU A 10 6.88 21.82 -25.80
C GLU A 10 7.85 22.99 -26.02
N GLU A 11 7.46 24.21 -25.70
CA GLU A 11 8.36 25.37 -25.72
C GLU A 11 9.31 25.40 -24.54
N ALA A 12 8.88 24.96 -23.36
CA ALA A 12 9.79 24.79 -22.20
C ALA A 12 10.76 23.63 -22.46
N GLN A 13 10.29 22.56 -23.09
CA GLN A 13 11.14 21.44 -23.52
C GLN A 13 12.18 21.91 -24.56
N LYS A 14 11.79 22.73 -25.55
CA LYS A 14 12.70 23.33 -26.53
C LYS A 14 13.67 24.35 -25.92
N LYS A 15 13.31 24.98 -24.82
CA LYS A 15 14.20 25.90 -24.08
C LYS A 15 15.14 25.17 -23.11
N LEU A 16 14.77 23.96 -22.69
CA LEU A 16 15.64 23.01 -21.98
C LEU A 16 16.49 22.18 -22.93
N ASP A 17 16.18 22.16 -24.24
CA ASP A 17 17.11 21.82 -25.29
C ASP A 17 18.21 22.90 -25.37
N ILE A 18 18.98 23.00 -24.30
CA ILE A 18 20.34 23.50 -24.45
C ILE A 18 20.93 22.61 -25.53
N PRO A 19 21.44 23.15 -26.62
CA PRO A 19 22.20 22.38 -27.58
C PRO A 19 23.52 21.98 -26.89
N LEU A 20 23.43 21.02 -26.05
CA LEU A 20 24.54 20.18 -25.64
C LEU A 20 24.89 19.50 -26.95
N GLY A 21 25.82 20.09 -27.69
CA GLY A 21 26.10 19.79 -29.07
C GLY A 21 25.96 18.31 -29.39
N LYS A 22 25.21 17.98 -30.46
CA LYS A 22 24.94 16.63 -30.98
C LYS A 22 25.38 15.49 -30.02
N ARG A 23 24.84 15.46 -28.83
CA ARG A 23 24.93 14.30 -27.97
C ARG A 23 23.95 13.30 -28.54
N GLU A 24 24.37 12.59 -29.57
CA GLU A 24 23.86 11.24 -29.78
C GLU A 24 23.81 10.60 -28.40
N LEU A 25 22.69 10.02 -28.05
CA LEU A 25 22.57 9.22 -26.84
C LEU A 25 23.71 8.20 -26.89
N TYR A 26 24.80 8.49 -26.19
CA TYR A 26 25.85 7.52 -26.05
C TYR A 26 25.21 6.22 -25.57
N PRO A 27 25.51 5.07 -26.16
CA PRO A 27 25.10 3.78 -25.65
C PRO A 27 25.68 3.64 -24.24
N SER A 28 24.97 4.17 -23.26
CA SER A 28 25.33 4.11 -21.84
C SER A 28 24.42 3.11 -21.14
N VAL A 29 24.86 2.62 -20.00
CA VAL A 29 24.04 1.77 -19.12
C VAL A 29 22.70 2.41 -18.81
N GLY A 30 22.67 3.73 -18.62
CA GLY A 30 21.41 4.47 -18.45
C GLY A 30 20.42 4.22 -19.59
N LYS A 31 20.89 4.17 -20.85
CA LYS A 31 20.06 3.85 -22.01
C LYS A 31 19.50 2.43 -21.94
N TYR A 32 20.31 1.44 -21.64
CA TYR A 32 19.84 0.05 -21.55
C TYR A 32 18.82 -0.13 -20.44
N ALA A 33 19.07 0.45 -19.25
CA ALA A 33 18.12 0.45 -18.17
C ALA A 33 16.79 1.11 -18.58
N ALA A 34 16.86 2.27 -19.23
CA ALA A 34 15.70 2.99 -19.72
C ALA A 34 14.90 2.17 -20.76
N GLU A 35 15.56 1.49 -21.69
CA GLU A 35 14.91 0.62 -22.67
C GLU A 35 14.13 -0.52 -22.00
N VAL A 36 14.73 -1.19 -21.01
CA VAL A 36 14.05 -2.24 -20.25
C VAL A 36 12.81 -1.71 -19.55
N LEU A 37 12.90 -0.55 -18.91
CA LEU A 37 11.74 0.06 -18.23
C LEU A 37 10.60 0.31 -19.24
N ARG A 38 10.92 0.85 -20.40
CA ARG A 38 9.92 1.09 -21.45
C ARG A 38 9.32 -0.21 -21.98
N GLU A 39 10.12 -1.25 -22.20
CA GLU A 39 9.66 -2.58 -22.63
C GLU A 39 8.70 -3.22 -21.64
N HIS A 40 8.89 -2.96 -20.32
CA HIS A 40 7.99 -3.38 -19.26
C HIS A 40 6.81 -2.44 -19.01
N GLY A 41 6.62 -1.42 -19.85
CA GLY A 41 5.48 -0.49 -19.76
C GLY A 41 5.54 0.46 -18.57
N VAL A 42 6.72 0.74 -18.06
CA VAL A 42 6.91 1.73 -16.99
C VAL A 42 6.65 3.12 -17.52
N THR A 43 5.78 3.87 -16.87
CA THR A 43 5.37 5.23 -17.21
C THR A 43 5.90 6.27 -16.24
N VAL A 44 6.19 5.85 -14.99
CA VAL A 44 6.59 6.72 -13.89
C VAL A 44 7.75 6.08 -13.13
N ALA A 45 8.73 6.89 -12.71
CA ALA A 45 9.79 6.49 -11.79
C ALA A 45 9.90 7.51 -10.64
N TRP A 46 10.21 7.01 -9.46
CA TRP A 46 10.16 7.74 -8.19
C TRP A 46 11.55 7.82 -7.56
N GLY A 47 11.97 8.97 -7.06
CA GLY A 47 13.27 9.01 -6.38
C GLY A 47 13.77 10.39 -6.04
N VAL A 48 15.01 10.38 -5.53
CA VAL A 48 15.82 11.58 -5.31
C VAL A 48 17.09 11.45 -6.15
N PRO A 49 17.36 12.40 -7.06
CA PRO A 49 18.52 12.33 -7.93
C PRO A 49 19.82 12.66 -7.16
N GLY A 50 20.92 12.14 -7.67
CA GLY A 50 22.25 12.43 -7.18
C GLY A 50 23.31 12.09 -8.23
N GLY A 51 24.56 12.49 -8.00
CA GLY A 51 25.64 12.37 -8.99
C GLY A 51 25.86 10.96 -9.51
N HIS A 52 25.76 9.96 -8.63
CA HIS A 52 26.03 8.57 -8.97
C HIS A 52 24.90 7.84 -9.73
N ILE A 53 23.74 8.46 -9.93
CA ILE A 53 22.61 7.88 -10.69
C ILE A 53 22.16 8.81 -11.85
N TRP A 54 22.83 9.93 -12.04
CA TRP A 54 22.41 10.97 -12.98
C TRP A 54 22.20 10.49 -14.40
N HIS A 55 23.13 9.65 -14.92
CA HIS A 55 23.03 9.14 -16.31
C HIS A 55 21.78 8.30 -16.54
N PHE A 56 21.36 7.54 -15.53
CA PHE A 56 20.09 6.82 -15.60
C PHE A 56 18.91 7.77 -15.58
N VAL A 57 18.90 8.76 -14.68
CA VAL A 57 17.85 9.77 -14.58
C VAL A 57 17.67 10.55 -15.89
N ASP A 58 18.78 10.97 -16.50
CA ASP A 58 18.76 11.63 -17.82
C ASP A 58 18.16 10.71 -18.90
N ALA A 59 18.60 9.46 -18.95
CA ALA A 59 18.15 8.50 -19.97
C ALA A 59 16.65 8.21 -19.89
N ILE A 60 16.11 7.96 -18.69
CA ILE A 60 14.68 7.67 -18.51
C ILE A 60 13.81 8.89 -18.81
N SER A 61 14.28 10.09 -18.48
CA SER A 61 13.62 11.34 -18.83
C SER A 61 13.47 11.49 -20.36
N ARG A 62 14.54 11.20 -21.12
CA ARG A 62 14.57 11.32 -22.60
C ARG A 62 13.65 10.35 -23.32
N ILE A 63 13.34 9.19 -22.74
CA ILE A 63 12.42 8.22 -23.35
C ILE A 63 10.95 8.42 -22.94
N GLY A 64 10.66 9.50 -22.22
CA GLY A 64 9.30 9.88 -21.84
C GLY A 64 8.74 9.19 -20.59
N ILE A 65 9.59 8.56 -19.78
CA ILE A 65 9.18 8.09 -18.44
C ILE A 65 9.16 9.31 -17.53
N LYS A 66 8.04 9.52 -16.85
CA LYS A 66 7.86 10.65 -15.96
C LYS A 66 8.65 10.44 -14.67
N LEU A 67 9.49 11.40 -14.32
CA LEU A 67 10.21 11.44 -13.06
C LEU A 67 9.40 12.18 -12.01
N ILE A 68 9.16 11.55 -10.88
CA ILE A 68 8.57 12.19 -9.71
C ILE A 68 9.67 12.30 -8.65
N ILE A 69 10.11 13.52 -8.42
CA ILE A 69 11.20 13.83 -7.51
C ILE A 69 10.64 14.21 -6.15
N PHE A 70 11.19 13.59 -5.11
CA PHE A 70 10.84 13.80 -3.71
C PHE A 70 11.94 14.57 -2.97
N GLY A 71 11.61 15.09 -1.80
CA GLY A 71 12.58 15.66 -0.88
C GLY A 71 13.33 14.58 -0.08
N HIS A 72 12.72 13.40 0.07
CA HIS A 72 13.30 12.28 0.82
C HIS A 72 13.00 10.93 0.15
N GLU A 73 14.01 10.07 0.03
CA GLU A 73 13.90 8.77 -0.65
C GLU A 73 12.86 7.85 -0.01
N GLN A 74 12.70 7.92 1.30
CA GLN A 74 11.68 7.15 2.02
C GLN A 74 10.29 7.35 1.41
N ASN A 75 9.89 8.60 1.19
CA ASN A 75 8.58 8.91 0.62
C ASN A 75 8.48 8.56 -0.86
N ALA A 76 9.58 8.60 -1.61
CA ALA A 76 9.62 8.14 -2.99
C ALA A 76 9.32 6.64 -3.11
N VAL A 77 9.90 5.82 -2.23
CA VAL A 77 9.66 4.37 -2.21
C VAL A 77 8.24 4.06 -1.71
N TYR A 78 7.73 4.78 -0.70
CA TYR A 78 6.33 4.64 -0.30
C TYR A 78 5.35 5.05 -1.42
N ALA A 79 5.70 6.06 -2.24
CA ALA A 79 4.90 6.40 -3.40
C ALA A 79 4.90 5.30 -4.46
N ALA A 80 6.06 4.70 -4.72
CA ALA A 80 6.15 3.53 -5.59
C ALA A 80 5.29 2.36 -5.08
N GLU A 81 5.28 2.13 -3.77
CA GLU A 81 4.43 1.11 -3.15
C GLU A 81 2.94 1.43 -3.37
N GLY A 82 2.50 2.64 -3.03
CA GLY A 82 1.11 3.07 -3.20
C GLY A 82 0.64 2.97 -4.66
N TYR A 83 1.49 3.40 -5.60
CA TYR A 83 1.24 3.26 -7.04
C TYR A 83 1.09 1.79 -7.46
N SER A 84 2.03 0.93 -7.02
CA SER A 84 2.02 -0.50 -7.37
C SER A 84 0.77 -1.19 -6.83
N GLN A 85 0.36 -0.90 -5.60
CA GLN A 85 -0.83 -1.49 -4.98
C GLN A 85 -2.14 -1.05 -5.65
N VAL A 86 -2.20 0.15 -6.19
CA VAL A 86 -3.38 0.67 -6.90
C VAL A 86 -3.44 0.19 -8.34
N THR A 87 -2.30 0.22 -9.05
CA THR A 87 -2.23 -0.18 -10.47
C THR A 87 -2.07 -1.67 -10.66
N GLN A 88 -1.65 -2.40 -9.62
CA GLN A 88 -1.28 -3.83 -9.66
C GLN A 88 -0.17 -4.12 -10.68
N LYS A 89 0.74 -3.16 -10.85
CA LYS A 89 1.92 -3.24 -11.71
C LYS A 89 3.19 -3.03 -10.88
N PRO A 90 4.33 -3.57 -11.31
CA PRO A 90 5.61 -3.22 -10.68
C PRO A 90 5.89 -1.72 -10.86
N SER A 91 6.46 -1.12 -9.83
CA SER A 91 6.90 0.28 -9.84
C SER A 91 8.43 0.37 -9.83
N VAL A 92 8.96 1.54 -10.17
CA VAL A 92 10.40 1.77 -10.28
C VAL A 92 10.83 2.93 -9.39
N CYS A 93 11.78 2.64 -8.49
CA CYS A 93 12.43 3.67 -7.68
C CYS A 93 13.90 3.82 -8.04
N PHE A 94 14.46 4.98 -7.73
CA PHE A 94 15.89 5.22 -7.83
C PHE A 94 16.38 6.09 -6.68
N GLY A 95 17.65 5.92 -6.34
CA GLY A 95 18.34 6.72 -5.34
C GLY A 95 19.83 6.76 -5.62
N THR A 96 20.50 7.81 -5.11
CA THR A 96 21.95 7.89 -5.21
C THR A 96 22.62 6.89 -4.27
N VAL A 97 23.95 6.76 -4.37
CA VAL A 97 24.75 5.95 -3.46
C VAL A 97 24.70 6.49 -2.03
N GLY A 98 25.03 5.67 -1.05
CA GLY A 98 25.14 6.05 0.37
C GLY A 98 23.81 6.46 0.98
N PRO A 99 23.58 7.74 1.29
CA PRO A 99 22.35 8.20 1.94
C PRO A 99 21.08 7.85 1.16
N GLY A 100 21.10 7.93 -0.17
CA GLY A 100 19.94 7.56 -0.99
C GLY A 100 19.55 6.09 -0.83
N THR A 101 20.52 5.21 -0.73
CA THR A 101 20.33 3.79 -0.42
C THR A 101 19.83 3.60 1.01
N ALA A 102 20.49 4.22 1.99
CA ALA A 102 20.19 4.07 3.40
C ALA A 102 18.76 4.56 3.75
N ASN A 103 18.37 5.71 3.23
CA ASN A 103 17.03 6.27 3.43
C ASN A 103 15.92 5.41 2.79
N SER A 104 16.26 4.59 1.80
CA SER A 104 15.30 3.70 1.12
C SER A 104 15.12 2.35 1.81
N PHE A 105 15.94 1.99 2.80
CA PHE A 105 15.92 0.66 3.40
C PHE A 105 14.60 0.33 4.09
N SER A 106 14.12 1.19 4.98
CA SER A 106 12.88 0.96 5.74
C SER A 106 11.65 0.79 4.82
N PRO A 107 11.41 1.67 3.84
CA PRO A 107 10.29 1.47 2.92
C PRO A 107 10.47 0.28 1.98
N MET A 108 11.68 -0.10 1.61
CA MET A 108 11.94 -1.33 0.87
C MET A 108 11.61 -2.58 1.71
N GLN A 109 11.88 -2.55 3.02
CA GLN A 109 11.45 -3.60 3.93
C GLN A 109 9.92 -3.68 3.99
N GLN A 110 9.23 -2.55 4.02
CA GLN A 110 7.76 -2.53 3.96
C GLN A 110 7.25 -3.18 2.67
N ALA A 111 7.80 -2.80 1.53
CA ALA A 111 7.45 -3.40 0.24
C ALA A 111 7.72 -4.92 0.20
N PHE A 112 8.81 -5.38 0.82
CA PHE A 112 9.13 -6.81 0.95
C PHE A 112 8.09 -7.56 1.79
N LEU A 113 7.70 -7.01 2.94
CA LEU A 113 6.72 -7.62 3.83
C LEU A 113 5.28 -7.57 3.26
N SER A 114 4.96 -6.52 2.48
CA SER A 114 3.66 -6.35 1.81
C SER A 114 3.58 -7.03 0.45
N ASN A 115 4.63 -7.74 0.01
CA ASN A 115 4.72 -8.37 -1.30
C ASN A 115 4.51 -7.41 -2.48
N THR A 116 4.93 -6.15 -2.32
CA THR A 116 4.81 -5.15 -3.37
C THR A 116 6.01 -5.20 -4.31
N PRO A 117 5.82 -5.43 -5.62
CA PRO A 117 6.91 -5.49 -6.58
C PRO A 117 7.45 -4.09 -6.87
N ILE A 118 8.66 -3.81 -6.40
CA ILE A 118 9.42 -2.58 -6.69
C ILE A 118 10.75 -2.94 -7.31
N ILE A 119 11.13 -2.23 -8.36
CA ILE A 119 12.47 -2.28 -8.96
C ILE A 119 13.23 -1.06 -8.46
N PHE A 120 14.19 -1.26 -7.59
CA PHE A 120 15.02 -0.18 -7.05
C PHE A 120 16.34 -0.10 -7.80
N LEU A 121 16.69 1.08 -8.29
CA LEU A 121 17.94 1.37 -8.98
C LEU A 121 18.79 2.28 -8.12
N ALA A 122 19.83 1.73 -7.54
CA ALA A 122 20.80 2.43 -6.70
C ALA A 122 22.00 2.89 -7.53
N GLY A 123 22.42 4.14 -7.34
CA GLY A 123 23.77 4.53 -7.76
C GLY A 123 24.81 3.81 -6.93
N GLY A 124 25.98 3.57 -7.51
CA GLY A 124 27.12 2.96 -6.85
C GLY A 124 28.41 3.75 -7.12
N ILE A 125 29.41 3.54 -6.29
CA ILE A 125 30.75 4.09 -6.50
C ILE A 125 31.47 3.38 -7.63
N GLU A 126 32.61 3.92 -8.03
CA GLU A 126 33.56 3.29 -8.96
C GLU A 126 34.11 1.98 -8.36
N GLN A 127 34.28 0.97 -9.22
CA GLN A 127 34.76 -0.34 -8.77
C GLN A 127 36.17 -0.29 -8.20
N GLU A 128 37.04 0.57 -8.72
CA GLU A 128 38.41 0.72 -8.26
C GLU A 128 38.54 1.27 -6.83
N HIS A 129 37.50 1.94 -6.34
CA HIS A 129 37.43 2.50 -4.99
C HIS A 129 36.62 1.63 -4.01
N ASP A 130 36.12 0.49 -4.46
CA ASP A 130 35.26 -0.38 -3.68
C ASP A 130 35.95 -0.88 -2.41
N ARG A 131 35.30 -0.68 -1.25
CA ARG A 131 35.76 -1.08 0.09
C ARG A 131 37.07 -0.42 0.56
N LEU A 132 37.46 0.67 -0.07
CA LEU A 132 38.58 1.46 0.43
C LEU A 132 38.14 2.44 1.53
N TYR A 133 36.83 2.69 1.67
CA TYR A 133 36.21 3.59 2.65
C TYR A 133 36.80 5.00 2.62
N ASN A 134 37.15 5.47 1.43
CA ASN A 134 37.80 6.75 1.21
C ASN A 134 37.15 7.60 0.11
N THR A 135 36.09 7.09 -0.51
CA THR A 135 35.31 7.85 -1.49
C THR A 135 34.03 8.42 -0.89
N ILE A 136 33.49 9.45 -1.53
CA ILE A 136 32.29 10.13 -1.06
C ILE A 136 31.07 9.19 -1.12
N GLN A 137 30.31 9.11 -0.01
CA GLN A 137 29.05 8.34 0.08
C GLN A 137 29.22 6.82 -0.15
N GLU A 138 30.43 6.30 0.01
CA GLU A 138 30.70 4.88 -0.23
C GLU A 138 29.73 3.96 0.50
N SER A 139 29.02 3.14 -0.25
CA SER A 139 28.22 2.03 0.26
C SER A 139 27.99 1.01 -0.86
N ILE A 140 27.79 -0.24 -0.46
CA ILE A 140 27.45 -1.32 -1.40
C ILE A 140 25.96 -1.59 -1.30
N ALA A 141 25.18 -0.90 -2.13
CA ALA A 141 23.72 -0.98 -2.12
C ALA A 141 23.21 -2.41 -2.33
N ALA A 142 23.86 -3.17 -3.20
CA ALA A 142 23.47 -4.55 -3.48
C ALA A 142 23.57 -5.46 -2.26
N GLU A 143 24.61 -5.30 -1.42
CA GLU A 143 24.72 -6.05 -0.17
C GLU A 143 23.73 -5.56 0.87
N PHE A 144 23.56 -4.23 0.97
CA PHE A 144 22.66 -3.59 1.93
C PHE A 144 21.21 -4.04 1.74
N PHE A 145 20.73 -4.15 0.50
CA PHE A 145 19.35 -4.55 0.20
C PHE A 145 19.10 -6.06 0.23
N THR A 146 20.11 -6.91 0.42
CA THR A 146 19.94 -8.37 0.43
C THR A 146 18.87 -8.85 1.40
N HIS A 147 18.71 -8.18 2.55
CA HIS A 147 17.77 -8.58 3.60
C HIS A 147 16.33 -8.11 3.38
N VAL A 148 16.12 -7.16 2.48
CA VAL A 148 14.82 -6.50 2.26
C VAL A 148 14.35 -6.58 0.81
N THR A 149 14.94 -7.47 0.03
CA THR A 149 14.57 -7.72 -1.37
C THR A 149 14.57 -9.20 -1.69
N LYS A 150 13.85 -9.58 -2.72
CA LYS A 150 13.91 -10.95 -3.27
C LYS A 150 15.21 -11.24 -3.98
N TRP A 151 15.81 -10.22 -4.54
CA TRP A 151 17.10 -10.30 -5.24
C TRP A 151 17.73 -8.91 -5.28
N SER A 152 19.00 -8.87 -4.94
CA SER A 152 19.81 -7.68 -5.03
C SER A 152 21.09 -7.99 -5.80
N GLN A 153 21.46 -7.13 -6.76
CA GLN A 153 22.56 -7.39 -7.66
C GLN A 153 23.32 -6.12 -8.02
N ARG A 154 24.65 -6.17 -7.89
CA ARG A 154 25.53 -5.15 -8.46
C ARG A 154 25.81 -5.44 -9.94
N CYS A 155 25.66 -4.44 -10.78
CA CYS A 155 25.91 -4.53 -12.21
C CYS A 155 27.31 -3.97 -12.52
N PHE A 156 28.23 -4.84 -12.88
CA PHE A 156 29.61 -4.47 -13.18
C PHE A 156 29.82 -4.07 -14.64
N TYR A 157 28.97 -4.54 -15.54
CA TYR A 157 29.14 -4.35 -16.97
C TYR A 157 27.85 -3.83 -17.62
N PRO A 158 27.97 -2.87 -18.56
CA PRO A 158 26.83 -2.31 -19.26
C PRO A 158 25.90 -3.35 -19.87
N TRP A 159 26.46 -4.35 -20.53
CA TRP A 159 25.69 -5.40 -21.22
C TRP A 159 24.94 -6.35 -20.29
N SER A 160 25.31 -6.43 -19.02
CA SER A 160 24.59 -7.26 -18.04
C SER A 160 23.33 -6.60 -17.52
N VAL A 161 23.22 -5.29 -17.59
CA VAL A 161 22.09 -4.50 -17.01
C VAL A 161 20.75 -4.93 -17.60
N LYS A 162 20.66 -5.05 -18.93
CA LYS A 162 19.43 -5.46 -19.60
C LYS A 162 18.96 -6.84 -19.13
N GLN A 163 19.88 -7.79 -19.06
CA GLN A 163 19.62 -9.15 -18.60
C GLN A 163 19.16 -9.16 -17.13
N PHE A 164 19.89 -8.48 -16.27
CA PHE A 164 19.56 -8.45 -14.84
C PHE A 164 18.25 -7.75 -14.58
N MET A 165 17.99 -6.62 -15.18
CA MET A 165 16.74 -5.90 -15.01
C MET A 165 15.54 -6.70 -15.53
N THR A 166 15.62 -7.30 -16.73
CA THR A 166 14.54 -8.16 -17.26
C THR A 166 14.26 -9.34 -16.32
N ARG A 167 15.32 -10.00 -15.85
CA ARG A 167 15.20 -11.05 -14.83
C ARG A 167 14.60 -10.53 -13.54
N GLY A 168 14.98 -9.32 -13.12
CA GLY A 168 14.48 -8.67 -11.92
C GLY A 168 12.99 -8.38 -11.97
N PHE A 169 12.48 -7.88 -13.08
CA PHE A 169 11.04 -7.70 -13.25
C PHE A 169 10.28 -9.02 -13.07
N ARG A 170 10.77 -10.10 -13.68
CA ARG A 170 10.16 -11.43 -13.50
C ARG A 170 10.22 -11.90 -12.05
N ILE A 171 11.38 -11.76 -11.37
CA ILE A 171 11.52 -12.14 -9.96
C ILE A 171 10.58 -11.32 -9.08
N ALA A 172 10.54 -10.00 -9.28
CA ALA A 172 9.70 -9.10 -8.48
C ALA A 172 8.21 -9.45 -8.60
N THR A 173 7.75 -9.83 -9.78
CA THR A 173 6.34 -10.12 -10.08
C THR A 173 5.96 -11.61 -9.97
N THR A 174 6.89 -12.50 -9.66
CA THR A 174 6.61 -13.92 -9.35
C THR A 174 6.28 -14.07 -7.87
N ALA A 175 5.25 -14.83 -7.54
CA ALA A 175 4.86 -15.08 -6.15
C ALA A 175 5.94 -15.90 -5.37
N PRO A 176 6.23 -15.57 -4.11
CA PRO A 176 5.77 -14.38 -3.40
C PRO A 176 6.38 -13.12 -4.02
N MET A 177 5.52 -12.17 -4.44
CA MET A 177 5.98 -10.93 -5.05
C MET A 177 6.81 -10.10 -4.06
N GLY A 178 7.60 -9.16 -4.55
CA GLY A 178 8.36 -8.29 -3.68
C GLY A 178 9.43 -7.50 -4.43
N PRO A 179 10.14 -6.60 -3.75
CA PRO A 179 11.12 -5.72 -4.36
C PRO A 179 12.39 -6.46 -4.80
N VAL A 180 13.06 -5.89 -5.78
CA VAL A 180 14.43 -6.23 -6.20
C VAL A 180 15.26 -4.95 -6.29
N ALA A 181 16.58 -5.05 -6.15
CA ALA A 181 17.47 -3.90 -6.21
C ALA A 181 18.65 -4.15 -7.15
N PHE A 182 19.03 -3.10 -7.90
CA PHE A 182 20.20 -3.11 -8.76
C PHE A 182 21.10 -1.95 -8.41
N GLU A 183 22.36 -2.24 -8.13
CA GLU A 183 23.39 -1.22 -7.96
C GLU A 183 24.12 -1.02 -9.28
N LEU A 184 24.16 0.23 -9.72
CA LEU A 184 24.80 0.68 -10.95
C LEU A 184 25.98 1.57 -10.58
N GLY A 185 27.20 1.06 -10.64
CA GLY A 185 28.41 1.85 -10.40
C GLY A 185 28.51 3.01 -11.39
N ILE A 186 29.03 4.14 -10.93
CA ILE A 186 29.16 5.33 -11.77
C ILE A 186 30.05 5.06 -13.00
N ASP A 187 31.12 4.29 -12.83
CA ASP A 187 31.98 3.82 -13.92
C ASP A 187 31.21 2.99 -14.94
N CYS A 188 30.36 2.06 -14.46
CA CYS A 188 29.48 1.27 -15.31
C CYS A 188 28.49 2.17 -16.08
N LEU A 189 27.93 3.19 -15.43
CA LEU A 189 27.01 4.13 -16.05
C LEU A 189 27.66 4.95 -17.17
N PHE A 190 28.96 5.23 -17.08
CA PHE A 190 29.73 5.97 -18.08
C PHE A 190 30.28 5.09 -19.20
N MET A 191 30.37 3.77 -19.00
CA MET A 191 30.96 2.87 -20.01
C MET A 191 30.19 2.91 -21.32
N LYS A 192 30.95 2.95 -22.42
CA LYS A 192 30.43 2.81 -23.76
C LYS A 192 30.29 1.35 -24.16
N ASP A 193 29.35 1.04 -25.03
CA ASP A 193 29.09 -0.32 -25.52
C ASP A 193 30.25 -0.92 -26.34
N GLU A 194 31.15 -0.09 -26.85
CA GLU A 194 32.30 -0.47 -27.66
C GLU A 194 33.24 -1.46 -26.96
N ALA A 195 33.29 -1.49 -25.63
CA ALA A 195 34.10 -2.41 -24.87
C ALA A 195 33.65 -3.88 -25.03
N ARG A 196 32.46 -4.12 -25.50
CA ARG A 196 31.86 -5.46 -25.66
C ARG A 196 32.44 -6.22 -26.83
N GLU A 197 32.63 -5.58 -27.98
CA GLU A 197 33.19 -6.23 -29.18
C GLU A 197 34.61 -6.77 -28.91
N HIS A 198 35.34 -6.07 -28.05
CA HIS A 198 36.74 -6.45 -27.73
C HIS A 198 36.85 -7.68 -26.83
N TYR A 199 35.90 -7.88 -25.91
CA TYR A 199 36.01 -8.93 -24.90
C TYR A 199 35.42 -10.27 -25.37
N TRP A 200 34.28 -10.28 -26.02
CA TRP A 200 33.58 -11.50 -26.43
C TRP A 200 33.81 -11.86 -27.90
N GLY A 201 34.06 -10.88 -28.77
CA GLY A 201 34.34 -11.12 -30.18
C GLY A 201 35.58 -11.97 -30.46
N GLY A 202 36.55 -11.99 -29.53
CA GLY A 202 37.72 -12.85 -29.62
C GLY A 202 37.45 -14.30 -29.24
N PHE A 203 36.52 -14.59 -28.35
CA PHE A 203 36.25 -15.97 -27.87
C PHE A 203 35.00 -16.60 -28.50
N PHE A 204 33.99 -15.82 -28.80
CA PHE A 204 32.73 -16.32 -29.33
C PHE A 204 32.16 -15.36 -30.38
N PRO A 205 32.78 -15.25 -31.56
CA PRO A 205 32.33 -14.33 -32.62
C PRO A 205 30.87 -14.52 -33.02
N GLN A 206 30.38 -15.77 -32.97
CA GLN A 206 29.00 -16.13 -33.28
C GLN A 206 27.97 -15.66 -32.21
N HIS A 207 28.44 -15.18 -31.09
CA HIS A 207 27.57 -14.71 -30.01
C HIS A 207 27.48 -13.18 -29.92
N ALA A 208 28.20 -12.44 -30.74
CA ALA A 208 28.13 -10.98 -30.77
C ALA A 208 26.74 -10.48 -31.15
N ASP A 209 25.99 -11.23 -31.96
CA ASP A 209 24.68 -10.85 -32.50
C ASP A 209 23.48 -11.35 -31.67
N TRP A 210 23.68 -12.25 -30.73
CA TRP A 210 22.55 -12.86 -30.01
C TRP A 210 22.02 -12.06 -28.83
N MET A 211 22.78 -11.18 -28.26
CA MET A 211 22.33 -10.37 -27.13
C MET A 211 21.30 -9.28 -27.47
N PRO A 212 21.25 -8.69 -28.68
CA PRO A 212 20.18 -7.74 -29.03
C PRO A 212 18.79 -8.37 -29.19
N ASN A 213 18.71 -9.69 -29.40
CA ASN A 213 17.47 -10.39 -29.76
C ASN A 213 16.79 -11.11 -28.57
N TRP A 214 17.07 -10.71 -27.36
CA TRP A 214 16.55 -11.31 -26.13
C TRP A 214 15.07 -11.06 -25.87
N ARG A 215 14.33 -10.63 -26.85
CA ARG A 215 12.90 -10.34 -26.75
C ARG A 215 12.06 -11.59 -26.99
N GLN A 216 12.15 -12.56 -26.09
CA GLN A 216 11.09 -13.55 -26.00
C GLN A 216 10.06 -13.01 -24.98
N GLU A 217 8.92 -12.54 -25.47
CA GLU A 217 7.83 -12.02 -24.63
C GLU A 217 7.48 -12.98 -23.49
N ASP A 218 7.57 -14.28 -23.74
CA ASP A 218 7.28 -15.34 -22.77
C ASP A 218 8.25 -15.42 -21.60
N THR A 219 9.50 -14.90 -21.74
CA THR A 219 10.49 -14.92 -20.65
C THR A 219 10.48 -13.66 -19.81
N GLN A 220 9.81 -12.62 -20.25
CA GLN A 220 9.69 -11.33 -19.53
C GLN A 220 8.58 -11.35 -18.48
N LYS A 221 7.55 -12.15 -18.70
CA LYS A 221 6.39 -12.26 -17.81
C LYS A 221 6.57 -13.42 -16.82
N PRO A 222 6.01 -13.32 -15.61
CA PRO A 222 5.95 -14.45 -14.71
C PRO A 222 5.15 -15.59 -15.36
N ILE A 223 5.65 -16.80 -15.18
CA ILE A 223 4.91 -18.00 -15.63
C ILE A 223 3.79 -18.25 -14.63
N THR A 224 2.55 -18.23 -15.12
CA THR A 224 1.37 -18.56 -14.32
C THR A 224 1.10 -20.06 -14.40
N CYS A 225 0.88 -20.69 -13.26
CA CYS A 225 0.49 -22.08 -13.18
C CYS A 225 -0.77 -22.24 -12.32
N GLY A 226 -1.53 -23.31 -12.60
CA GLY A 226 -2.65 -23.75 -11.76
C GLY A 226 -2.22 -24.81 -10.76
N ALA A 227 -3.17 -25.26 -9.94
CA ALA A 227 -2.96 -26.34 -8.99
C ALA A 227 -3.11 -27.73 -9.68
N ASP A 228 -2.56 -28.74 -9.02
CA ASP A 228 -2.72 -30.13 -9.44
C ASP A 228 -4.20 -30.55 -9.52
N PRO A 229 -4.65 -31.20 -10.61
CA PRO A 229 -6.04 -31.56 -10.81
C PRO A 229 -6.63 -32.46 -9.72
N ALA A 230 -5.85 -33.41 -9.17
CA ALA A 230 -6.33 -34.28 -8.09
C ALA A 230 -6.53 -33.48 -6.78
N SER A 231 -5.68 -32.50 -6.53
CA SER A 231 -5.81 -31.57 -5.40
C SER A 231 -7.04 -30.66 -5.58
N ILE A 232 -7.34 -30.21 -6.79
CA ILE A 232 -8.57 -29.45 -7.11
C ILE A 232 -9.82 -30.28 -6.80
N GLU A 233 -9.88 -31.55 -7.23
CA GLU A 233 -11.03 -32.44 -6.96
C GLU A 233 -11.20 -32.67 -5.45
N LYS A 234 -10.10 -32.94 -4.74
CA LYS A 234 -10.11 -33.12 -3.29
C LYS A 234 -10.62 -31.88 -2.56
N ALA A 235 -10.15 -30.69 -2.98
CA ALA A 235 -10.57 -29.41 -2.41
C ALA A 235 -12.07 -29.15 -2.70
N ALA A 236 -12.50 -29.30 -3.95
CA ALA A 236 -13.89 -29.08 -4.35
C ALA A 236 -14.85 -29.98 -3.57
N LYS A 237 -14.49 -31.26 -3.35
CA LYS A 237 -15.27 -32.21 -2.54
C LYS A 237 -15.33 -31.74 -1.07
N ALA A 238 -14.20 -31.37 -0.47
CA ALA A 238 -14.16 -30.89 0.91
C ALA A 238 -15.01 -29.63 1.10
N ILE A 239 -14.98 -28.73 0.12
CA ILE A 239 -15.79 -27.49 0.12
C ILE A 239 -17.28 -27.85 -0.01
N PHE A 240 -17.64 -28.81 -0.86
CA PHE A 240 -19.03 -29.25 -1.02
C PHE A 240 -19.58 -29.88 0.26
N GLU A 241 -18.82 -30.72 0.94
CA GLU A 241 -19.22 -31.42 2.17
C GLU A 241 -19.33 -30.48 3.41
N ALA A 242 -18.64 -29.35 3.41
CA ALA A 242 -18.69 -28.41 4.52
C ALA A 242 -20.07 -27.76 4.67
N LYS A 243 -20.54 -27.62 5.91
CA LYS A 243 -21.86 -27.04 6.23
C LYS A 243 -21.79 -25.59 6.66
N LYS A 244 -20.70 -25.21 7.33
CA LYS A 244 -20.46 -23.89 7.88
C LYS A 244 -19.10 -23.30 7.46
N PRO A 245 -18.79 -23.30 6.14
CA PRO A 245 -17.51 -22.78 5.67
C PRO A 245 -17.46 -21.26 5.70
N PHE A 246 -16.22 -20.73 5.70
CA PHE A 246 -15.96 -19.29 5.64
C PHE A 246 -14.70 -19.00 4.82
N ILE A 247 -14.73 -17.95 3.99
CA ILE A 247 -13.61 -17.54 3.14
C ILE A 247 -12.91 -16.31 3.75
N ILE A 248 -11.58 -16.27 3.64
CA ILE A 248 -10.79 -15.06 3.87
C ILE A 248 -10.00 -14.75 2.61
N LEU A 249 -10.23 -13.57 2.03
CA LEU A 249 -9.50 -13.09 0.87
C LEU A 249 -8.29 -12.29 1.31
N GLY A 250 -7.11 -12.67 0.84
CA GLY A 250 -5.85 -11.98 1.07
C GLY A 250 -5.33 -11.21 -0.15
N ASP A 251 -4.08 -10.78 -0.07
CA ASP A 251 -3.45 -9.86 -1.01
C ASP A 251 -3.42 -10.39 -2.45
N TYR A 252 -3.24 -11.69 -2.63
CA TYR A 252 -3.18 -12.30 -3.96
C TYR A 252 -4.53 -12.44 -4.66
N ALA A 253 -5.65 -12.22 -3.95
CA ALA A 253 -6.93 -12.01 -4.61
C ALA A 253 -6.91 -10.73 -5.47
N ALA A 254 -6.15 -9.71 -5.05
CA ALA A 254 -5.94 -8.48 -5.80
C ALA A 254 -4.75 -8.59 -6.77
N TRP A 255 -3.57 -9.03 -6.31
CA TRP A 255 -2.37 -9.13 -7.16
C TRP A 255 -2.57 -9.99 -8.39
N ASP A 256 -3.26 -11.11 -8.27
CA ASP A 256 -3.58 -12.02 -9.38
C ASP A 256 -4.84 -11.59 -10.15
N GLN A 257 -5.46 -10.46 -9.77
CA GLN A 257 -6.71 -9.96 -10.37
C GLN A 257 -7.81 -11.04 -10.45
N ALA A 258 -7.95 -11.82 -9.38
CA ALA A 258 -8.83 -12.98 -9.29
C ALA A 258 -10.28 -12.64 -8.88
N GLY A 259 -10.61 -11.35 -8.74
CA GLY A 259 -11.92 -10.90 -8.27
C GLY A 259 -13.12 -11.56 -8.95
N PRO A 260 -13.22 -11.54 -10.28
CA PRO A 260 -14.33 -12.15 -11.00
C PRO A 260 -14.48 -13.66 -10.75
N GLU A 261 -13.38 -14.39 -10.74
CA GLU A 261 -13.38 -15.85 -10.49
C GLU A 261 -13.72 -16.19 -9.04
N ILE A 262 -13.31 -15.35 -8.10
CA ILE A 262 -13.66 -15.48 -6.68
C ILE A 262 -15.15 -15.14 -6.47
N GLU A 263 -15.66 -14.09 -7.09
CA GLU A 263 -17.08 -13.73 -7.01
C GLU A 263 -17.97 -14.83 -7.58
N GLU A 264 -17.59 -15.40 -8.72
CA GLU A 264 -18.26 -16.58 -9.30
C GLU A 264 -18.26 -17.75 -8.31
N PHE A 265 -17.10 -18.05 -7.69
CA PHE A 265 -16.98 -19.10 -6.68
C PHE A 265 -17.91 -18.87 -5.48
N ILE A 266 -17.96 -17.64 -4.96
CA ILE A 266 -18.83 -17.25 -3.86
C ILE A 266 -20.30 -17.43 -4.25
N ASN A 267 -20.68 -17.03 -5.46
CA ASN A 267 -22.04 -17.16 -5.96
C ASN A 267 -22.45 -18.63 -6.17
N LEU A 268 -21.55 -19.49 -6.66
CA LEU A 268 -21.79 -20.93 -6.81
C LEU A 268 -21.93 -21.63 -5.46
N THR A 269 -21.08 -21.30 -4.50
CA THR A 269 -20.96 -22.04 -3.23
C THR A 269 -21.75 -21.44 -2.09
N GLN A 270 -22.22 -20.19 -2.23
CA GLN A 270 -22.91 -19.41 -1.20
C GLN A 270 -22.14 -19.34 0.13
N ILE A 271 -20.79 -19.30 0.07
CA ILE A 271 -19.94 -19.23 1.25
C ILE A 271 -19.73 -17.76 1.64
N PRO A 272 -20.02 -17.37 2.90
CA PRO A 272 -19.71 -16.04 3.40
C PRO A 272 -18.20 -15.80 3.41
N PHE A 273 -17.79 -14.54 3.21
CA PHE A 273 -16.38 -14.17 3.10
C PHE A 273 -16.03 -12.88 3.82
N ASN A 274 -14.76 -12.78 4.16
CA ASN A 274 -14.11 -11.58 4.68
C ASN A 274 -12.92 -11.20 3.79
N THR A 275 -12.53 -9.96 3.83
CA THR A 275 -11.40 -9.42 3.06
C THR A 275 -10.32 -8.86 3.99
N ARG A 276 -9.06 -9.02 3.63
CA ARG A 276 -7.91 -8.59 4.42
C ARG A 276 -6.92 -7.79 3.57
N ARG A 277 -6.28 -6.78 4.16
CA ARG A 277 -5.18 -6.03 3.56
C ARG A 277 -5.51 -5.55 2.14
N LEU A 278 -4.62 -5.78 1.17
CA LEU A 278 -4.82 -5.43 -0.24
C LEU A 278 -5.97 -6.23 -0.89
N GLY A 279 -6.31 -7.40 -0.37
CA GLY A 279 -7.46 -8.20 -0.83
C GLY A 279 -8.82 -7.54 -0.54
N ARG A 280 -8.85 -6.41 0.19
CA ARG A 280 -10.07 -5.64 0.39
C ARG A 280 -10.60 -5.15 -0.96
N ALA A 281 -11.88 -5.40 -1.16
CA ALA A 281 -12.60 -5.15 -2.42
C ALA A 281 -12.03 -5.85 -3.67
N ALA A 282 -11.23 -6.91 -3.54
CA ALA A 282 -11.01 -7.84 -4.66
C ALA A 282 -12.35 -8.40 -5.17
N VAL A 283 -13.26 -8.71 -4.26
CA VAL A 283 -14.71 -8.78 -4.48
C VAL A 283 -15.34 -7.63 -3.70
N THR A 284 -16.27 -6.92 -4.29
CA THR A 284 -16.89 -5.74 -3.65
C THR A 284 -17.39 -6.05 -2.24
N GLU A 285 -17.07 -5.19 -1.27
CA GLU A 285 -17.55 -5.33 0.11
C GLU A 285 -19.05 -5.00 0.28
N LYS A 286 -19.73 -4.62 -0.81
CA LYS A 286 -21.20 -4.52 -0.89
C LYS A 286 -21.87 -5.86 -1.22
N HIS A 287 -21.09 -6.90 -1.54
CA HIS A 287 -21.63 -8.23 -1.82
C HIS A 287 -22.45 -8.75 -0.62
N PRO A 288 -23.64 -9.33 -0.82
CA PRO A 288 -24.53 -9.75 0.29
C PRO A 288 -23.89 -10.74 1.27
N LEU A 289 -22.94 -11.55 0.82
CA LEU A 289 -22.23 -12.54 1.64
C LEU A 289 -20.94 -11.99 2.29
N HIS A 290 -20.60 -10.72 2.03
CA HIS A 290 -19.44 -10.10 2.68
C HIS A 290 -19.70 -9.87 4.17
N HIS A 291 -18.77 -10.28 5.02
CA HIS A 291 -18.79 -10.06 6.46
C HIS A 291 -17.55 -9.28 6.90
N ARG A 292 -17.73 -8.15 7.57
CA ARG A 292 -16.61 -7.37 8.13
C ARG A 292 -16.09 -8.03 9.39
N GLY A 293 -14.87 -8.55 9.32
CA GLY A 293 -14.32 -9.36 10.38
C GLY A 293 -14.98 -10.74 10.47
N PHE A 294 -14.82 -11.39 11.60
CA PHE A 294 -15.48 -12.68 11.85
C PHE A 294 -16.81 -12.50 12.55
N PRO A 295 -17.84 -13.30 12.22
CA PRO A 295 -19.06 -13.35 13.02
C PRO A 295 -18.74 -13.84 14.45
N ARG A 296 -19.57 -13.45 15.43
CA ARG A 296 -19.40 -13.81 16.84
C ARG A 296 -19.36 -15.32 17.10
N PHE A 297 -20.00 -16.09 16.22
CA PHE A 297 -20.06 -17.55 16.26
C PHE A 297 -18.99 -18.23 15.42
N ARG A 298 -17.81 -17.61 15.26
CA ARG A 298 -16.69 -18.14 14.46
C ARG A 298 -16.20 -19.52 14.90
N ASN A 299 -16.42 -19.91 16.15
CA ASN A 299 -16.12 -21.22 16.70
C ASN A 299 -17.02 -22.34 16.17
N GLU A 300 -18.08 -22.01 15.44
CA GLU A 300 -18.95 -22.97 14.75
C GLU A 300 -18.50 -23.26 13.32
N PHE A 301 -17.48 -22.57 12.80
CA PHE A 301 -16.96 -22.87 11.45
C PHE A 301 -16.46 -24.30 11.39
N ASP A 302 -16.76 -24.99 10.31
CA ASP A 302 -16.28 -26.36 10.04
C ASP A 302 -15.19 -26.41 8.98
N LEU A 303 -15.07 -25.37 8.15
CA LEU A 303 -14.04 -25.23 7.13
C LEU A 303 -13.66 -23.77 6.92
N MET A 304 -12.37 -23.49 6.89
CA MET A 304 -11.82 -22.17 6.57
C MET A 304 -11.10 -22.20 5.22
N LEU A 305 -11.36 -21.21 4.38
CA LEU A 305 -10.74 -21.08 3.06
C LEU A 305 -9.92 -19.79 2.99
N PRO A 306 -8.64 -19.78 3.38
CA PRO A 306 -7.74 -18.70 3.05
C PRO A 306 -7.41 -18.71 1.55
N VAL A 307 -7.76 -17.63 0.84
CA VAL A 307 -7.58 -17.47 -0.60
C VAL A 307 -6.59 -16.35 -0.86
N GLY A 308 -5.40 -16.70 -1.34
CA GLY A 308 -4.34 -15.73 -1.62
C GLY A 308 -3.87 -14.96 -0.38
N LEU A 309 -3.98 -15.55 0.81
CA LEU A 309 -3.67 -14.94 2.09
C LEU A 309 -2.30 -15.41 2.60
N LYS A 310 -1.45 -14.45 2.98
CA LYS A 310 -0.31 -14.70 3.86
C LYS A 310 -0.81 -14.66 5.29
N ILE A 311 -0.99 -15.82 5.91
CA ILE A 311 -1.42 -15.92 7.32
C ILE A 311 -0.32 -15.39 8.23
N GLY A 312 -0.67 -14.51 9.18
CA GLY A 312 0.30 -13.86 10.04
C GLY A 312 -0.31 -13.30 11.32
N PHE A 313 0.39 -12.33 11.90
CA PHE A 313 0.03 -11.71 13.18
C PHE A 313 -1.43 -11.20 13.19
N PHE A 314 -1.85 -10.47 12.17
CA PHE A 314 -3.19 -9.90 12.10
C PHE A 314 -4.31 -10.93 11.89
N ASP A 315 -3.96 -12.17 11.57
CA ASP A 315 -4.89 -13.29 11.46
C ASP A 315 -4.83 -14.20 12.70
N GLY A 316 -4.12 -13.76 13.74
CA GLY A 316 -3.89 -14.52 14.96
C GLY A 316 -3.17 -15.84 14.69
N TYR A 317 -2.29 -15.88 13.66
CA TYR A 317 -1.58 -17.08 13.21
C TYR A 317 -2.51 -18.29 12.97
N ALA A 318 -3.76 -18.02 12.57
CA ALA A 318 -4.82 -19.01 12.40
C ALA A 318 -5.19 -19.78 13.68
N GLY A 319 -4.92 -19.24 14.85
CA GLY A 319 -5.27 -19.85 16.12
C GLY A 319 -6.79 -20.07 16.25
N GLY A 320 -7.17 -21.32 16.58
CA GLY A 320 -8.58 -21.69 16.71
C GLY A 320 -9.35 -21.84 15.39
N TRP A 321 -8.66 -21.86 14.24
CA TRP A 321 -9.31 -22.16 12.97
C TRP A 321 -9.68 -23.65 12.90
N PRO A 322 -10.80 -24.01 12.22
CA PRO A 322 -11.14 -25.39 11.92
C PRO A 322 -10.21 -25.97 10.85
N GLU A 323 -10.58 -27.09 10.26
CA GLU A 323 -9.93 -27.61 9.06
C GLU A 323 -9.92 -26.57 7.92
N THR A 324 -8.87 -26.60 7.10
CA THR A 324 -8.69 -25.61 6.03
C THR A 324 -8.60 -26.25 4.64
N VAL A 325 -9.04 -25.51 3.65
CA VAL A 325 -8.62 -25.67 2.25
C VAL A 325 -7.85 -24.39 1.89
N GLN A 326 -6.54 -24.53 1.71
CA GLN A 326 -5.67 -23.38 1.48
C GLN A 326 -5.45 -23.15 -0.01
N ILE A 327 -5.73 -21.95 -0.49
CA ILE A 327 -5.40 -21.50 -1.85
C ILE A 327 -4.27 -20.49 -1.72
N ALA A 328 -3.04 -20.94 -2.00
CA ALA A 328 -1.81 -20.18 -1.78
C ALA A 328 -1.12 -19.85 -3.12
N PRO A 329 -0.53 -18.63 -3.25
CA PRO A 329 0.18 -18.26 -4.48
C PRO A 329 1.51 -18.99 -4.66
N CYS A 330 2.08 -19.51 -3.58
CA CYS A 330 3.35 -20.25 -3.53
C CYS A 330 3.36 -21.22 -2.34
N ASN A 331 4.31 -22.16 -2.34
CA ASN A 331 4.44 -23.15 -1.28
C ASN A 331 4.77 -22.54 0.09
N GLU A 332 5.52 -21.46 0.12
CA GLU A 332 5.92 -20.76 1.34
C GLU A 332 4.74 -20.19 2.11
N TYR A 333 3.59 -20.00 1.44
CA TYR A 333 2.38 -19.46 2.06
C TYR A 333 1.37 -20.53 2.48
N VAL A 334 1.67 -21.81 2.24
CA VAL A 334 0.90 -22.89 2.82
C VAL A 334 1.21 -22.99 4.31
N TRP A 335 0.25 -22.60 5.12
CA TRP A 335 0.41 -22.55 6.58
C TRP A 335 0.34 -23.94 7.20
N THR A 336 1.35 -24.28 8.00
CA THR A 336 1.54 -25.64 8.53
C THR A 336 0.95 -25.90 9.91
N TYR A 337 0.54 -24.85 10.61
CA TYR A 337 0.00 -24.96 11.98
C TYR A 337 -1.52 -25.14 12.05
N VAL A 338 -2.15 -25.51 10.94
CA VAL A 338 -3.58 -25.79 10.85
C VAL A 338 -3.83 -27.15 10.21
N ASN A 339 -4.93 -27.79 10.58
CA ASN A 339 -5.36 -29.00 9.90
C ASN A 339 -5.83 -28.68 8.47
N THR A 340 -5.17 -29.25 7.49
CA THR A 340 -5.41 -28.92 6.08
C THR A 340 -5.97 -30.13 5.35
N LYS A 341 -7.18 -29.99 4.79
CA LYS A 341 -7.81 -31.01 3.92
C LYS A 341 -7.20 -31.03 2.53
N ALA A 342 -6.90 -29.83 1.99
CA ALA A 342 -6.25 -29.70 0.69
C ALA A 342 -5.48 -28.38 0.63
N SER A 343 -4.35 -28.40 -0.09
CA SER A 343 -3.58 -27.19 -0.44
C SER A 343 -3.53 -27.07 -1.95
N LEU A 344 -3.92 -25.91 -2.44
CA LEU A 344 -3.89 -25.56 -3.86
C LEU A 344 -2.85 -24.46 -4.04
N VAL A 345 -1.78 -24.77 -4.73
CA VAL A 345 -0.68 -23.82 -4.96
C VAL A 345 -0.67 -23.42 -6.44
N GLY A 346 -0.71 -22.12 -6.68
CA GLY A 346 -0.69 -21.56 -8.03
C GLY A 346 -1.21 -20.12 -8.06
N ASN A 347 -1.26 -19.54 -9.25
CA ASN A 347 -1.86 -18.23 -9.45
C ASN A 347 -3.35 -18.28 -9.04
N THR A 348 -3.74 -17.39 -8.13
CA THR A 348 -5.07 -17.41 -7.49
C THR A 348 -6.19 -17.39 -8.52
N LYS A 349 -6.08 -16.58 -9.58
CA LYS A 349 -7.07 -16.52 -10.66
C LYS A 349 -7.23 -17.86 -11.38
N VAL A 350 -6.11 -18.50 -11.74
CA VAL A 350 -6.11 -19.78 -12.44
C VAL A 350 -6.68 -20.88 -11.55
N VAL A 351 -6.27 -20.93 -10.28
CA VAL A 351 -6.78 -21.93 -9.31
C VAL A 351 -8.27 -21.76 -9.06
N MET A 352 -8.75 -20.51 -8.89
CA MET A 352 -10.18 -20.26 -8.71
C MET A 352 -11.01 -20.65 -9.92
N LYS A 353 -10.49 -20.41 -11.15
CA LYS A 353 -11.12 -20.88 -12.37
C LYS A 353 -11.22 -22.41 -12.41
N GLN A 354 -10.13 -23.12 -12.08
CA GLN A 354 -10.12 -24.60 -12.01
C GLN A 354 -11.14 -25.11 -10.99
N LEU A 355 -11.25 -24.48 -9.81
CA LEU A 355 -12.24 -24.83 -8.78
C LEU A 355 -13.67 -24.62 -9.28
N ASN A 356 -13.97 -23.49 -9.92
CA ASN A 356 -15.30 -23.19 -10.48
C ASN A 356 -15.70 -24.22 -11.53
N GLU A 357 -14.80 -24.58 -12.44
CA GLU A 357 -15.02 -25.60 -13.44
C GLU A 357 -15.28 -26.98 -12.80
N CYS A 358 -14.48 -27.36 -11.80
CA CYS A 358 -14.64 -28.62 -11.07
C CYS A 358 -15.98 -28.67 -10.31
N ILE A 359 -16.38 -27.60 -9.64
CA ILE A 359 -17.66 -27.49 -8.91
C ILE A 359 -18.84 -27.68 -9.87
N LYS A 360 -18.83 -26.97 -11.00
CA LYS A 360 -19.90 -27.09 -12.02
C LYS A 360 -19.97 -28.51 -12.63
N LYS A 361 -18.82 -29.08 -12.99
CA LYS A 361 -18.72 -30.40 -13.59
C LYS A 361 -19.29 -31.49 -12.67
N ASN A 362 -19.04 -31.40 -11.36
CA ASN A 362 -19.46 -32.41 -10.39
C ASN A 362 -20.83 -32.12 -9.74
N GLY A 363 -21.50 -31.02 -10.10
CA GLY A 363 -22.77 -30.60 -9.51
C GLY A 363 -22.67 -30.18 -8.04
N TYR A 364 -21.50 -29.68 -7.61
CA TYR A 364 -21.23 -29.20 -6.24
C TYR A 364 -21.75 -27.77 -6.00
N ASP A 365 -22.39 -27.18 -6.98
CA ASP A 365 -23.18 -25.94 -6.88
C ASP A 365 -24.59 -26.17 -6.26
N LYS A 366 -25.00 -27.42 -6.10
CA LYS A 366 -26.24 -27.79 -5.40
C LYS A 366 -26.01 -27.79 -3.89
N ILE A 367 -26.05 -26.62 -3.32
CA ILE A 367 -25.76 -26.41 -1.88
C ILE A 367 -26.86 -26.98 -0.97
N SER A 368 -26.46 -27.54 0.17
CA SER A 368 -27.39 -28.09 1.17
C SER A 368 -28.22 -26.98 1.84
N LYS A 369 -29.37 -27.38 2.39
CA LYS A 369 -30.22 -26.47 3.18
C LYS A 369 -29.47 -25.89 4.37
N GLU A 370 -28.67 -26.68 5.06
CA GLU A 370 -27.83 -26.23 6.19
C GLU A 370 -26.86 -25.12 5.79
N ARG A 371 -26.27 -25.20 4.60
CA ARG A 371 -25.38 -24.13 4.09
C ARG A 371 -26.17 -22.88 3.73
N GLN A 372 -27.35 -23.01 3.16
CA GLN A 372 -28.21 -21.85 2.88
C GLN A 372 -28.59 -21.12 4.19
N GLU A 373 -28.98 -21.89 5.21
CA GLU A 373 -29.27 -21.34 6.54
C GLU A 373 -28.05 -20.68 7.18
N TRP A 374 -26.89 -21.26 6.98
CA TRP A 374 -25.61 -20.70 7.41
C TRP A 374 -25.31 -19.36 6.74
N ALA A 375 -25.42 -19.29 5.43
CA ALA A 375 -25.21 -18.07 4.66
C ALA A 375 -26.17 -16.96 5.13
N GLU A 376 -27.43 -17.28 5.37
CA GLU A 376 -28.44 -16.31 5.82
C GLU A 376 -28.17 -15.84 7.27
N ARG A 377 -27.72 -16.75 8.14
CA ARG A 377 -27.28 -16.38 9.49
C ARG A 377 -26.10 -15.41 9.48
N CYS A 378 -25.13 -15.60 8.59
CA CYS A 378 -24.00 -14.69 8.43
C CYS A 378 -24.44 -13.33 7.90
N LYS A 379 -25.35 -13.25 6.92
CA LYS A 379 -25.94 -11.99 6.44
C LYS A 379 -26.63 -11.24 7.57
N THR A 380 -27.46 -11.93 8.33
CA THR A 380 -28.18 -11.36 9.49
C THR A 380 -27.18 -10.80 10.53
N SER A 381 -26.15 -11.59 10.87
CA SER A 381 -25.09 -11.17 11.79
C SER A 381 -24.36 -9.92 11.30
N MET A 382 -24.07 -9.83 10.00
CA MET A 382 -23.43 -8.67 9.40
C MET A 382 -24.31 -7.42 9.48
N ALA A 383 -25.59 -7.55 9.18
CA ALA A 383 -26.56 -6.45 9.26
C ALA A 383 -26.67 -5.94 10.70
N GLN A 384 -26.83 -6.84 11.67
CA GLN A 384 -26.89 -6.51 13.09
C GLN A 384 -25.60 -5.84 13.57
N GLY A 385 -24.44 -6.37 13.20
CA GLY A 385 -23.13 -5.79 13.55
C GLY A 385 -22.92 -4.40 12.93
N THR A 386 -23.41 -4.18 11.72
CA THR A 386 -23.37 -2.87 11.08
C THR A 386 -24.26 -1.87 11.81
N GLN A 387 -25.50 -2.26 12.12
CA GLN A 387 -26.43 -1.42 12.87
C GLN A 387 -25.89 -1.07 14.27
N ALA A 388 -25.32 -2.04 14.96
CA ALA A 388 -24.72 -1.81 16.27
C ALA A 388 -23.54 -0.81 16.21
N ARG A 389 -22.69 -0.88 15.18
CA ARG A 389 -21.60 0.09 14.98
C ARG A 389 -22.14 1.49 14.73
N VAL A 390 -23.14 1.63 13.85
CA VAL A 390 -23.78 2.92 13.58
C VAL A 390 -24.39 3.51 14.84
N THR A 391 -25.20 2.72 15.55
CA THR A 391 -25.83 3.16 16.82
C THR A 391 -24.79 3.63 17.84
N ARG A 392 -23.71 2.87 17.96
CA ARG A 392 -22.62 3.20 18.88
C ARG A 392 -21.89 4.48 18.46
N ALA A 393 -21.56 4.65 17.18
CA ALA A 393 -20.91 5.84 16.67
C ALA A 393 -21.71 7.10 17.02
N TYR A 394 -23.02 7.08 16.77
CA TYR A 394 -23.90 8.22 17.09
C TYR A 394 -24.16 8.38 18.60
N LYS A 395 -24.12 7.30 19.39
CA LYS A 395 -24.20 7.41 20.86
C LYS A 395 -23.07 8.27 21.43
N TYR A 396 -21.88 8.20 20.81
CA TYR A 396 -20.69 8.96 21.19
C TYR A 396 -20.46 10.19 20.28
N GLY A 397 -21.49 10.64 19.59
CA GLY A 397 -21.46 11.83 18.75
C GLY A 397 -21.65 13.15 19.53
N PRO A 398 -21.97 14.24 18.83
CA PRO A 398 -21.99 15.63 19.36
C PRO A 398 -22.82 15.84 20.61
N ASP A 399 -23.91 15.08 20.75
CA ASP A 399 -24.85 15.24 21.87
C ASP A 399 -24.46 14.45 23.13
N HIS A 400 -23.38 13.67 23.08
CA HIS A 400 -22.96 12.86 24.22
C HIS A 400 -22.47 13.75 25.37
N PRO A 401 -22.97 13.61 26.62
CA PRO A 401 -22.64 14.50 27.74
C PRO A 401 -21.15 14.66 28.02
N ARG A 402 -20.35 13.61 27.79
CA ARG A 402 -18.90 13.62 28.00
C ARG A 402 -18.17 14.49 26.98
N TYR A 403 -18.72 14.66 25.78
CA TYR A 403 -18.07 15.32 24.65
C TYR A 403 -18.65 16.68 24.31
N LYS A 404 -19.89 16.94 24.69
CA LYS A 404 -20.67 18.13 24.30
C LYS A 404 -20.01 19.48 24.61
N SER A 405 -19.11 19.54 25.58
CA SER A 405 -18.43 20.79 25.99
C SER A 405 -16.93 20.77 25.71
N LYS A 406 -16.42 19.75 25.03
CA LYS A 406 -14.98 19.56 24.82
C LYS A 406 -14.63 19.66 23.35
N ASP A 407 -13.45 20.17 23.06
CA ASP A 407 -12.94 20.33 21.71
C ASP A 407 -12.26 19.06 21.20
N PHE A 408 -12.99 17.92 21.16
CA PHE A 408 -12.48 16.67 20.60
C PHE A 408 -13.60 15.80 20.03
N MET A 409 -13.22 14.85 19.15
CA MET A 409 -14.13 13.94 18.50
C MET A 409 -13.89 12.50 18.91
N HIS A 410 -14.99 11.73 19.01
CA HIS A 410 -14.88 10.30 19.23
C HIS A 410 -14.52 9.56 17.93
N HIS A 411 -13.54 8.66 17.99
CA HIS A 411 -13.06 7.91 16.82
C HIS A 411 -14.16 7.17 16.05
N GLY A 412 -15.06 6.51 16.78
CA GLY A 412 -16.16 5.79 16.16
C GLY A 412 -17.11 6.69 15.40
N TYR A 413 -17.41 7.88 15.95
CA TYR A 413 -18.22 8.88 15.26
C TYR A 413 -17.53 9.38 13.99
N MET A 414 -16.26 9.79 14.10
CA MET A 414 -15.48 10.24 12.97
C MET A 414 -15.40 9.16 11.86
N SER A 415 -15.12 7.92 12.24
CA SER A 415 -15.02 6.79 11.30
C SER A 415 -16.36 6.52 10.59
N GLN A 416 -17.47 6.65 11.31
CA GLN A 416 -18.80 6.52 10.73
C GLN A 416 -19.09 7.65 9.74
N ILE A 417 -18.74 8.89 10.06
CA ILE A 417 -18.91 10.05 9.16
C ILE A 417 -18.06 9.89 7.90
N ILE A 418 -16.79 9.45 8.02
CA ILE A 418 -15.94 9.17 6.86
C ILE A 418 -16.62 8.13 5.95
N ARG A 419 -17.13 7.06 6.51
CA ARG A 419 -17.87 6.04 5.74
C ARG A 419 -19.09 6.64 5.02
N GLU A 420 -19.91 7.42 5.73
CA GLU A 420 -21.12 8.02 5.15
C GLU A 420 -20.81 8.98 4.02
N VAL A 421 -19.81 9.84 4.20
CA VAL A 421 -19.40 10.80 3.17
C VAL A 421 -18.81 10.09 1.96
N ASN A 422 -17.98 9.06 2.18
CA ASN A 422 -17.43 8.25 1.09
C ASN A 422 -18.52 7.52 0.31
N GLU A 423 -19.55 7.02 1.00
CA GLU A 423 -20.69 6.37 0.36
C GLU A 423 -21.55 7.36 -0.40
N GLU A 424 -21.86 8.50 0.22
CA GLU A 424 -22.75 9.53 -0.34
C GLU A 424 -22.16 10.15 -1.62
N LEU A 425 -20.88 10.51 -1.60
CA LEU A 425 -20.25 11.23 -2.72
C LEU A 425 -19.69 10.30 -3.80
N TYR A 426 -19.19 9.13 -3.42
CA TYR A 426 -18.42 8.27 -4.33
C TYR A 426 -18.80 6.79 -4.27
N GLY A 427 -19.91 6.44 -3.63
CA GLY A 427 -20.38 5.04 -3.56
C GLY A 427 -19.38 4.08 -2.93
N SER A 428 -18.59 4.56 -1.95
CA SER A 428 -17.49 3.81 -1.29
C SER A 428 -16.30 3.50 -2.21
N ALA A 429 -16.11 4.24 -3.29
CA ALA A 429 -14.99 4.08 -4.20
C ALA A 429 -13.74 4.91 -3.82
N VAL A 430 -13.80 5.72 -2.74
CA VAL A 430 -12.64 6.45 -2.22
C VAL A 430 -11.59 5.46 -1.72
N ARG A 431 -10.35 5.63 -2.18
CA ARG A 431 -9.19 4.87 -1.66
C ARG A 431 -8.65 5.56 -0.42
N VAL A 432 -8.11 4.76 0.49
CA VAL A 432 -7.64 5.25 1.78
C VAL A 432 -6.26 4.68 2.07
N SER A 433 -5.30 5.54 2.45
CA SER A 433 -4.13 5.10 3.21
C SER A 433 -4.37 5.34 4.70
N ILE A 434 -3.85 4.45 5.54
CA ILE A 434 -4.02 4.55 6.98
C ILE A 434 -2.63 4.46 7.60
N ASP A 435 -2.14 5.60 8.08
CA ASP A 435 -0.81 5.76 8.68
C ASP A 435 -0.95 6.03 10.18
N GLY A 436 -0.45 5.10 10.95
CA GLY A 436 -0.52 5.12 12.39
C GLY A 436 -1.44 4.02 12.95
N TYR A 437 -0.91 3.31 13.92
CA TYR A 437 -1.54 2.12 14.49
C TYR A 437 -2.90 2.41 15.12
N THR A 438 -3.00 3.51 15.86
CA THR A 438 -4.22 3.86 16.60
C THR A 438 -5.42 4.09 15.70
N MET A 439 -5.22 4.77 14.56
CA MET A 439 -6.32 5.03 13.62
C MET A 439 -6.81 3.77 12.93
N SER A 440 -5.93 2.83 12.59
CA SER A 440 -6.32 1.62 11.85
C SER A 440 -7.35 0.78 12.59
N ASP A 441 -7.18 0.60 13.88
CA ASP A 441 -8.08 -0.23 14.70
C ASP A 441 -9.50 0.35 14.79
N PHE A 442 -9.62 1.67 14.79
CA PHE A 442 -10.92 2.33 14.91
C PHE A 442 -11.61 2.53 13.56
N VAL A 443 -10.88 2.94 12.53
CA VAL A 443 -11.48 3.28 11.24
C VAL A 443 -11.76 2.06 10.37
N MET A 444 -10.87 1.06 10.38
CA MET A 444 -10.98 -0.12 9.53
C MET A 444 -12.33 -0.87 9.63
N PRO A 445 -12.90 -1.07 10.83
CA PRO A 445 -14.19 -1.73 10.96
C PRO A 445 -15.38 -0.96 10.35
N TYR A 446 -15.25 0.36 10.14
CA TYR A 446 -16.29 1.19 9.55
C TYR A 446 -16.19 1.27 8.04
N LEU A 447 -14.99 1.35 7.48
CA LEU A 447 -14.78 1.53 6.05
C LEU A 447 -15.30 0.34 5.24
N GLN A 448 -15.87 0.67 4.08
CA GLN A 448 -16.33 -0.26 3.08
C GLN A 448 -15.78 0.16 1.72
N PHE A 449 -15.34 -0.80 0.91
CA PHE A 449 -14.70 -0.51 -0.36
C PHE A 449 -15.36 -1.28 -1.51
N THR A 450 -15.28 -0.71 -2.70
CA THR A 450 -15.92 -1.25 -3.91
C THR A 450 -14.95 -1.54 -5.04
N ARG A 451 -13.66 -1.20 -4.87
CA ARG A 451 -12.63 -1.46 -5.90
C ARG A 451 -11.31 -1.93 -5.27
N PRO A 452 -10.55 -2.83 -5.92
CA PRO A 452 -9.29 -3.34 -5.41
C PRO A 452 -8.26 -2.23 -5.14
N GLY A 453 -7.32 -2.46 -4.21
CA GLY A 453 -6.29 -1.49 -3.85
C GLY A 453 -6.84 -0.27 -3.10
N SER A 454 -8.02 -0.37 -2.49
CA SER A 454 -8.66 0.76 -1.80
C SER A 454 -8.22 0.96 -0.35
N CYS A 455 -7.50 0.02 0.23
CA CYS A 455 -7.01 0.12 1.60
C CYS A 455 -5.51 -0.15 1.64
N ILE A 456 -4.74 0.91 1.80
CA ILE A 456 -3.27 0.89 1.84
C ILE A 456 -2.81 1.12 3.27
N THR A 457 -1.91 0.29 3.78
CA THR A 457 -1.36 0.37 5.13
C THR A 457 0.10 -0.04 5.13
N ALA A 458 0.79 0.11 6.26
CA ALA A 458 2.15 -0.41 6.43
C ALA A 458 2.22 -1.94 6.54
N ASN A 459 1.09 -2.63 6.53
CA ASN A 459 1.02 -4.08 6.68
C ASN A 459 1.87 -4.62 7.86
N ASP A 460 2.63 -5.69 7.63
CA ASP A 460 3.44 -6.34 8.68
C ASP A 460 4.66 -5.52 9.13
N GLN A 461 5.05 -4.47 8.38
CA GLN A 461 6.11 -3.55 8.80
C GLN A 461 5.67 -2.66 9.96
N ALA A 462 4.39 -2.31 10.00
CA ALA A 462 3.81 -1.42 11.01
C ALA A 462 4.57 -0.08 11.18
N GLY A 463 5.19 0.41 10.10
CA GLY A 463 5.92 1.67 10.05
C GLY A 463 4.99 2.88 10.21
N VAL A 464 5.56 4.03 10.57
CA VAL A 464 4.87 5.31 10.68
C VAL A 464 5.53 6.32 9.75
N GLY A 465 4.74 7.15 9.07
CA GLY A 465 5.23 8.13 8.09
C GLY A 465 5.14 7.67 6.64
N HIS A 466 4.42 6.59 6.36
CA HIS A 466 4.26 6.08 4.99
C HIS A 466 3.09 6.75 4.23
N GLY A 467 2.14 7.37 4.95
CA GLY A 467 0.84 7.80 4.40
C GLY A 467 0.96 8.88 3.34
N VAL A 468 1.89 9.84 3.47
CA VAL A 468 2.09 10.90 2.47
C VAL A 468 2.58 10.32 1.15
N GLY A 469 3.66 9.53 1.19
CA GLY A 469 4.20 8.90 -0.01
C GLY A 469 3.18 7.98 -0.69
N GLN A 470 2.59 7.05 0.07
CA GLN A 470 1.59 6.12 -0.47
C GLN A 470 0.41 6.84 -1.12
N ALA A 471 -0.09 7.93 -0.51
CA ALA A 471 -1.18 8.70 -1.08
C ALA A 471 -0.81 9.34 -2.43
N ILE A 472 0.40 9.88 -2.55
CA ILE A 472 0.91 10.47 -3.79
C ILE A 472 0.98 9.42 -4.89
N GLY A 473 1.60 8.29 -4.61
CA GLY A 473 1.72 7.19 -5.57
C GLY A 473 0.36 6.62 -5.99
N ALA A 474 -0.51 6.39 -5.02
CA ALA A 474 -1.86 5.89 -5.26
C ALA A 474 -2.71 6.84 -6.11
N ALA A 475 -2.65 8.15 -5.83
CA ALA A 475 -3.38 9.16 -6.59
C ALA A 475 -2.89 9.24 -8.04
N ILE A 476 -1.58 9.15 -8.28
CA ILE A 476 -1.02 9.10 -9.64
C ILE A 476 -1.46 7.82 -10.35
N GLY A 477 -1.45 6.67 -9.67
CA GLY A 477 -1.95 5.41 -10.22
C GLY A 477 -3.43 5.47 -10.58
N ASP A 478 -4.25 6.10 -9.76
CA ASP A 478 -5.68 6.32 -10.06
C ASP A 478 -5.86 7.23 -11.29
N LEU A 479 -5.10 8.31 -11.42
CA LEU A 479 -5.16 9.19 -12.57
C LEU A 479 -4.75 8.47 -13.87
N GLU A 480 -3.73 7.61 -13.84
CA GLU A 480 -3.36 6.76 -14.98
C GLU A 480 -4.46 5.77 -15.36
N ASN A 481 -5.18 5.25 -14.39
CA ASN A 481 -6.35 4.38 -14.61
C ASN A 481 -7.63 5.14 -15.00
N GLY A 482 -7.53 6.46 -15.19
CA GLY A 482 -8.66 7.32 -15.58
C GLY A 482 -9.61 7.68 -14.44
N SER A 483 -9.27 7.36 -13.21
CA SER A 483 -10.05 7.72 -12.02
C SER A 483 -9.62 9.07 -11.47
N ARG A 484 -10.61 9.91 -11.13
CA ARG A 484 -10.42 11.23 -10.50
C ARG A 484 -11.04 11.32 -9.11
N ILE A 485 -11.38 10.19 -8.54
CA ILE A 485 -11.92 10.14 -7.19
C ILE A 485 -10.81 10.56 -6.22
N PRO A 486 -11.09 11.50 -5.30
CA PRO A 486 -10.10 11.93 -4.31
C PRO A 486 -9.58 10.76 -3.47
N PHE A 487 -8.31 10.82 -3.12
CA PHE A 487 -7.66 9.88 -2.22
C PHE A 487 -7.71 10.43 -0.78
N LEU A 488 -8.02 9.61 0.21
CA LEU A 488 -8.04 9.98 1.61
C LEU A 488 -6.83 9.38 2.34
N ALA A 489 -5.89 10.21 2.75
CA ALA A 489 -4.79 9.83 3.62
C ALA A 489 -5.17 10.10 5.08
N LEU A 490 -5.49 9.04 5.81
CA LEU A 490 -5.73 9.09 7.24
C LEU A 490 -4.43 8.87 7.99
N MET A 491 -4.06 9.79 8.85
CA MET A 491 -2.79 9.69 9.55
C MET A 491 -2.83 10.33 10.94
N GLY A 492 -1.99 9.82 11.82
CA GLY A 492 -1.71 10.47 13.10
C GLY A 492 -0.76 11.65 12.92
N ASP A 493 -0.64 12.48 13.95
CA ASP A 493 0.33 13.57 14.02
C ASP A 493 1.78 13.09 13.85
N SER A 494 2.13 11.95 14.45
CA SER A 494 3.46 11.35 14.30
C SER A 494 3.76 10.93 12.86
N GLY A 495 2.80 10.35 12.15
CA GLY A 495 2.92 10.02 10.73
C GLY A 495 3.13 11.26 9.88
N MET A 496 2.38 12.32 10.17
CA MET A 496 2.52 13.59 9.47
C MET A 496 3.89 14.23 9.73
N PHE A 497 4.40 14.24 10.95
CA PHE A 497 5.73 14.79 11.24
C PHE A 497 6.84 14.11 10.45
N ASN A 498 6.75 12.81 10.22
CA ASN A 498 7.77 12.08 9.49
C ASN A 498 7.81 12.39 7.99
N ALA A 499 6.73 12.89 7.41
CA ALA A 499 6.58 12.94 5.95
C ALA A 499 6.05 14.27 5.41
N ALA A 500 5.69 15.22 6.27
CA ALA A 500 4.96 16.43 5.93
C ALA A 500 5.57 17.25 4.78
N MET A 501 6.89 17.32 4.71
CA MET A 501 7.55 18.19 3.73
C MET A 501 7.36 17.71 2.29
N ASP A 502 7.14 16.42 2.07
CA ASP A 502 6.90 15.88 0.73
C ASP A 502 5.46 16.08 0.21
N ILE A 503 4.59 16.70 1.00
CA ILE A 503 3.28 17.18 0.53
C ILE A 503 3.44 18.11 -0.69
N HIS A 504 4.56 18.86 -0.76
CA HIS A 504 4.82 19.73 -1.91
C HIS A 504 4.78 18.97 -3.26
N VAL A 505 5.15 17.69 -3.28
CA VAL A 505 5.10 16.84 -4.49
C VAL A 505 3.66 16.69 -4.98
N ALA A 506 2.73 16.40 -4.06
CA ALA A 506 1.33 16.31 -4.42
C ALA A 506 0.78 17.66 -4.94
N ILE A 507 1.23 18.82 -4.38
CA ILE A 507 0.86 20.17 -4.85
C ILE A 507 1.39 20.40 -6.27
N MET A 508 2.66 20.08 -6.53
CA MET A 508 3.28 20.24 -7.85
C MET A 508 2.52 19.47 -8.93
N TYR A 509 2.05 18.28 -8.61
CA TYR A 509 1.31 17.42 -9.54
C TYR A 509 -0.20 17.57 -9.45
N LYS A 510 -0.71 18.47 -8.60
CA LYS A 510 -2.14 18.78 -8.45
C LYS A 510 -2.97 17.51 -8.19
N LEU A 511 -2.54 16.71 -7.25
CA LEU A 511 -3.16 15.43 -6.94
C LEU A 511 -4.41 15.61 -6.06
N PRO A 512 -5.49 14.86 -6.31
CA PRO A 512 -6.71 14.92 -5.52
C PRO A 512 -6.55 14.13 -4.20
N ILE A 513 -5.83 14.69 -3.24
CA ILE A 513 -5.56 14.03 -1.96
C ILE A 513 -6.12 14.86 -0.81
N VAL A 514 -6.82 14.20 0.11
CA VAL A 514 -7.21 14.75 1.40
C VAL A 514 -6.31 14.14 2.48
N TYR A 515 -5.45 14.93 3.09
CA TYR A 515 -4.69 14.53 4.27
C TYR A 515 -5.49 14.83 5.52
N LEU A 516 -6.02 13.81 6.17
CA LEU A 516 -6.77 13.95 7.41
C LEU A 516 -5.88 13.52 8.57
N VAL A 517 -5.40 14.52 9.33
CA VAL A 517 -4.53 14.30 10.47
C VAL A 517 -5.34 14.24 11.75
N THR A 518 -5.27 13.10 12.43
CA THR A 518 -5.80 12.95 13.78
C THR A 518 -4.69 13.27 14.76
N ASN A 519 -4.81 14.43 15.42
CA ASN A 519 -3.80 14.91 16.34
C ASN A 519 -4.19 14.62 17.78
N ASN A 520 -3.46 13.73 18.42
CA ASN A 520 -3.56 13.42 19.83
C ASN A 520 -2.35 13.97 20.63
N SER A 521 -1.54 14.81 20.00
CA SER A 521 -0.37 15.47 20.57
C SER A 521 0.70 14.51 21.11
N GLY A 522 0.86 13.32 20.50
CA GLY A 522 1.92 12.42 20.90
C GLY A 522 1.90 11.02 20.35
N TRP A 523 2.98 10.31 20.61
CA TRP A 523 3.14 8.89 20.28
C TRP A 523 2.36 8.04 21.29
N MET A 524 1.34 7.32 20.83
CA MET A 524 0.57 6.36 21.64
C MET A 524 0.20 6.92 23.04
N PRO A 525 -0.33 8.15 23.14
CA PRO A 525 -0.56 8.78 24.43
C PRO A 525 -1.56 7.97 25.25
N GLY A 526 -1.20 7.72 26.51
CA GLY A 526 -2.08 7.11 27.48
C GLY A 526 -2.43 5.65 27.23
N MET A 527 -1.62 4.89 26.51
CA MET A 527 -1.81 3.45 26.35
C MET A 527 -1.60 2.72 27.68
N LYS A 528 -2.59 2.77 28.56
CA LYS A 528 -2.74 1.81 29.64
C LYS A 528 -3.15 0.49 29.04
N TYR A 529 -2.19 -0.26 28.50
CA TYR A 529 -2.50 -1.56 27.91
C TYR A 529 -2.66 -2.62 28.97
N PRO A 530 -3.79 -3.28 29.00
CA PRO A 530 -3.91 -4.53 29.75
C PRO A 530 -2.88 -5.59 29.32
N TRP A 531 -2.27 -5.42 28.15
CA TRP A 531 -1.28 -6.34 27.59
C TRP A 531 0.09 -6.32 28.29
N TYR A 532 0.44 -5.18 28.90
CA TYR A 532 1.68 -5.05 29.64
C TYR A 532 1.53 -5.42 31.12
N GLY A 533 0.31 -5.84 31.52
CA GLY A 533 0.01 -6.34 32.85
C GLY A 533 -0.27 -5.23 33.87
N PRO A 534 -0.73 -5.63 35.08
CA PRO A 534 -1.17 -4.68 36.12
C PRO A 534 -0.04 -3.82 36.68
N ASN A 535 1.22 -4.17 36.42
CA ASN A 535 2.40 -3.47 36.95
C ASN A 535 3.00 -2.45 35.97
N TRP A 536 2.33 -2.18 34.85
CA TRP A 536 2.80 -1.20 33.88
C TRP A 536 3.05 0.17 34.51
N ASP A 537 2.14 0.62 35.37
CA ASP A 537 2.25 1.90 36.07
C ASP A 537 3.35 1.91 37.14
N THR A 538 3.79 0.75 37.62
CA THR A 538 4.78 0.63 38.70
C THR A 538 6.21 0.42 38.22
N LEU A 539 6.41 0.12 36.95
CA LEU A 539 7.74 -0.15 36.39
C LEU A 539 8.49 1.09 35.94
N GLY A 540 7.93 2.29 36.11
CA GLY A 540 8.50 3.51 35.52
C GLY A 540 8.61 3.45 34.00
N ALA A 541 8.10 2.38 33.37
CA ALA A 541 8.10 2.21 31.93
C ALA A 541 7.22 3.27 31.24
N GLN A 542 6.25 3.76 31.98
CA GLN A 542 5.43 4.89 31.58
C GLN A 542 6.29 6.14 31.40
N ASP A 543 7.23 6.40 32.28
CA ASP A 543 8.16 7.54 32.17
C ASP A 543 9.24 7.27 31.11
N ALA A 544 9.71 6.04 30.99
CA ALA A 544 10.75 5.66 30.05
C ALA A 544 10.24 5.56 28.60
N LEU A 545 9.00 5.13 28.41
CA LEU A 545 8.34 5.06 27.10
C LEU A 545 7.38 6.21 26.87
N GLY A 546 7.24 7.09 27.88
CA GLY A 546 6.47 8.27 27.78
C GLY A 546 4.98 8.07 27.85
N GLY A 547 4.49 7.32 28.83
CA GLY A 547 3.12 7.51 29.23
C GLY A 547 2.87 8.97 29.54
N GLU A 548 3.60 9.55 30.47
CA GLU A 548 3.71 10.99 30.64
C GLU A 548 4.73 11.64 29.69
N TRP A 549 5.61 10.88 29.13
CA TRP A 549 6.75 11.32 28.35
C TRP A 549 6.51 11.30 26.84
N LEU A 550 5.82 10.33 26.28
CA LEU A 550 5.37 10.31 24.90
C LEU A 550 3.91 10.75 24.77
N GLY A 551 3.19 10.77 25.85
CA GLY A 551 1.80 11.17 25.88
C GLY A 551 1.59 12.53 26.51
N ALA A 552 0.40 12.68 27.02
CA ALA A 552 -0.18 13.93 27.50
C ALA A 552 0.64 14.72 28.54
N LYS A 553 1.68 14.19 29.17
CA LYS A 553 2.45 14.95 30.17
C LYS A 553 3.78 15.52 29.66
N VAL A 554 4.47 14.93 28.70
CA VAL A 554 5.61 15.61 28.03
C VAL A 554 5.10 16.56 26.96
N MET A 555 4.01 16.19 26.39
CA MET A 555 3.16 17.02 25.55
C MET A 555 1.98 17.58 26.33
N GLY A 556 1.95 17.34 27.65
CA GLY A 556 0.85 17.59 28.54
C GLY A 556 0.57 19.04 28.84
N GLU A 557 -0.34 19.29 29.76
CA GLU A 557 -0.99 20.57 30.04
C GLU A 557 -0.07 21.79 30.07
N GLU A 558 1.21 21.64 30.42
CA GLU A 558 2.20 22.70 30.43
C GLU A 558 3.14 22.70 29.20
N ARG A 559 3.14 21.63 28.38
CA ARG A 559 4.06 21.46 27.24
C ARG A 559 3.36 21.00 25.96
N SER A 560 2.04 20.91 25.93
CA SER A 560 1.31 20.61 24.71
C SER A 560 1.55 21.71 23.69
N ILE A 561 2.36 21.40 22.70
CA ILE A 561 2.48 22.22 21.52
C ILE A 561 1.23 21.97 20.71
N ASP A 562 0.39 22.97 20.52
CA ASP A 562 -0.70 22.89 19.58
C ASP A 562 -0.16 22.83 18.16
N ASN A 563 0.06 21.60 17.68
CA ASN A 563 0.58 21.35 16.33
C ASN A 563 -0.51 21.68 15.31
N ARG A 564 -0.39 22.83 14.72
CA ARG A 564 -1.33 23.40 13.76
C ARG A 564 -0.97 22.94 12.35
N PHE A 565 -1.24 21.64 12.03
CA PHE A 565 -0.89 21.05 10.72
C PHE A 565 -1.61 21.72 9.56
N GLU A 566 -2.78 22.30 9.78
CA GLU A 566 -3.48 23.07 8.75
C GLU A 566 -2.67 24.29 8.28
N LYS A 567 -1.70 24.73 9.07
CA LYS A 567 -0.78 25.83 8.72
C LYS A 567 0.30 25.42 7.70
N LEU A 568 0.50 24.14 7.48
CA LEU A 568 1.36 23.69 6.38
C LEU A 568 0.82 24.18 5.03
N ALA A 569 -0.49 24.38 4.91
CA ALA A 569 -1.08 25.00 3.73
C ALA A 569 -0.50 26.39 3.48
N ASP A 570 -0.33 27.20 4.50
CA ASP A 570 0.26 28.54 4.39
C ASP A 570 1.73 28.47 3.93
N VAL A 571 2.47 27.45 4.40
CA VAL A 571 3.89 27.23 4.01
C VAL A 571 4.01 26.92 2.52
N PHE A 572 3.08 26.15 1.97
CA PHE A 572 3.11 25.72 0.57
C PHE A 572 2.28 26.59 -0.37
N ALA A 573 1.51 27.54 0.14
CA ALA A 573 0.55 28.34 -0.64
C ALA A 573 1.17 29.17 -1.77
N GLY A 574 2.46 29.48 -1.69
CA GLY A 574 3.18 30.20 -2.74
C GLY A 574 3.22 29.47 -4.09
N ASN A 575 2.98 28.15 -4.11
CA ASN A 575 3.06 27.31 -5.29
C ASN A 575 1.67 26.85 -5.82
N GLY A 576 0.59 27.26 -5.18
CA GLY A 576 -0.77 26.91 -5.59
C GLY A 576 -1.76 26.99 -4.41
N PRO A 577 -3.05 26.92 -4.69
CA PRO A 577 -4.03 26.93 -3.61
C PRO A 577 -4.00 25.59 -2.88
N VAL A 578 -3.68 25.65 -1.64
CA VAL A 578 -3.75 24.57 -0.66
C VAL A 578 -4.77 25.03 0.38
N LEU A 579 -5.75 24.19 0.65
CA LEU A 579 -6.78 24.53 1.59
C LEU A 579 -6.46 23.99 2.99
N GLY A 580 -6.13 24.78 4.06
CA GLY A 580 -5.98 24.56 5.47
C GLY A 580 -7.29 24.66 6.23
N MET A 581 -7.76 23.54 6.85
CA MET A 581 -8.97 23.56 7.68
C MET A 581 -8.68 22.94 9.05
N TYR A 582 -9.12 23.63 10.06
CA TYR A 582 -9.10 23.13 11.43
C TYR A 582 -10.49 22.67 11.84
N CYS A 583 -10.59 21.44 12.35
CA CYS A 583 -11.85 20.89 12.83
C CYS A 583 -11.70 20.47 14.30
N ASN A 584 -12.36 21.20 15.18
CA ASN A 584 -12.40 20.92 16.61
C ASN A 584 -13.81 20.61 17.13
N ARG A 585 -14.78 20.41 16.23
CA ARG A 585 -16.15 20.13 16.61
C ARG A 585 -16.78 19.09 15.69
N GLU A 586 -17.38 18.09 16.29
CA GLU A 586 -18.01 16.98 15.60
C GLU A 586 -19.11 17.42 14.61
N GLU A 587 -19.86 18.45 14.97
CA GLU A 587 -20.96 18.96 14.14
C GLU A 587 -20.48 19.49 12.78
N LYS A 588 -19.26 20.02 12.74
CA LYS A 588 -18.67 20.58 11.53
C LYS A 588 -17.94 19.56 10.67
N PHE A 589 -17.58 18.41 11.23
CA PHE A 589 -16.70 17.45 10.58
C PHE A 589 -17.26 16.92 9.27
N LYS A 590 -18.54 16.57 9.25
CA LYS A 590 -19.20 16.02 8.04
C LYS A 590 -19.18 17.01 6.89
N GLU A 591 -19.56 18.26 7.16
CA GLU A 591 -19.62 19.32 6.13
C GLU A 591 -18.24 19.68 5.62
N GLN A 592 -17.29 19.82 6.53
CA GLN A 592 -15.92 20.12 6.18
C GLN A 592 -15.26 18.99 5.39
N LEU A 593 -15.52 17.72 5.71
CA LEU A 593 -15.00 16.58 4.90
C LEU A 593 -15.61 16.58 3.49
N LYS A 594 -16.91 16.91 3.37
CA LYS A 594 -17.56 17.09 2.07
C LYS A 594 -16.95 18.27 1.29
N GLU A 595 -16.75 19.39 1.95
CA GLU A 595 -16.06 20.53 1.35
C GLU A 595 -14.66 20.14 0.84
N ALA A 596 -13.91 19.41 1.67
CA ALA A 596 -12.60 18.90 1.28
C ALA A 596 -12.67 18.04 0.01
N TYR A 597 -13.63 17.16 -0.13
CA TYR A 597 -13.80 16.33 -1.33
C TYR A 597 -14.34 17.11 -2.53
N ASN A 598 -15.31 18.01 -2.34
CA ASN A 598 -15.94 18.75 -3.44
C ASN A 598 -15.05 19.85 -3.99
N SER A 599 -14.16 20.36 -3.17
CA SER A 599 -13.25 21.41 -3.57
C SER A 599 -12.31 20.98 -4.72
N TRP A 600 -12.17 19.70 -4.99
CA TRP A 600 -11.47 19.17 -6.14
C TRP A 600 -12.24 19.36 -7.46
N ASP A 601 -13.56 19.26 -7.46
CA ASP A 601 -14.41 19.35 -8.64
C ASP A 601 -14.54 20.78 -9.20
N GLU A 602 -14.27 21.79 -8.40
CA GLU A 602 -14.31 23.20 -8.79
C GLU A 602 -13.09 23.65 -9.61
N LEU A 603 -12.08 22.78 -9.78
CA LEU A 603 -10.93 23.09 -10.62
C LEU A 603 -11.31 22.90 -12.10
N PRO A 604 -11.28 23.96 -12.90
CA PRO A 604 -11.44 23.81 -14.33
C PRO A 604 -10.21 23.08 -14.89
N MET A 605 -10.38 21.81 -15.22
CA MET A 605 -9.43 21.05 -16.05
C MET A 605 -9.49 21.52 -17.50
N ARG A 606 -9.85 22.76 -17.75
CA ARG A 606 -9.89 23.34 -19.08
C ARG A 606 -8.82 24.39 -19.26
N GLY A 607 -7.80 23.96 -19.94
CA GLY A 607 -7.24 24.66 -21.06
C GLY A 607 -6.52 25.97 -20.85
N LYS A 608 -5.45 26.03 -21.56
CA LYS A 608 -4.61 27.15 -21.94
C LYS A 608 -3.85 27.85 -20.81
N HIS A 609 -2.65 27.42 -20.73
CA HIS A 609 -1.61 27.96 -19.88
C HIS A 609 -1.36 29.43 -20.15
N SER A 610 -1.64 30.27 -19.19
CA SER A 610 -0.81 31.44 -18.98
C SER A 610 0.09 31.16 -17.78
N ARG A 611 1.35 31.46 -17.89
CA ARG A 611 2.37 31.30 -16.82
C ARG A 611 2.07 32.06 -15.52
N ARG A 612 0.90 32.64 -15.39
CA ARG A 612 0.41 33.41 -14.22
C ARG A 612 -1.03 33.11 -13.84
N SER A 613 -1.66 32.08 -14.41
CA SER A 613 -2.93 31.66 -13.89
C SER A 613 -2.68 31.00 -12.54
N THR A 614 -3.17 31.61 -11.51
CA THR A 614 -3.40 31.04 -10.21
C THR A 614 -4.18 29.74 -10.36
N LEU A 615 -3.45 28.66 -10.61
CA LEU A 615 -4.00 27.32 -10.55
C LEU A 615 -4.30 27.07 -9.09
N LYS A 616 -5.56 27.12 -8.74
CA LYS A 616 -6.07 26.64 -7.46
C LYS A 616 -5.83 25.14 -7.46
N GLY A 617 -4.65 24.73 -7.03
CA GLY A 617 -4.31 23.34 -6.75
C GLY A 617 -4.91 22.97 -5.40
N TRP A 618 -5.38 21.79 -5.27
CA TRP A 618 -6.13 21.36 -4.12
C TRP A 618 -5.29 20.46 -3.27
N PHE A 619 -5.05 20.95 -2.08
CA PHE A 619 -4.89 20.17 -0.90
C PHE A 619 -5.98 20.61 0.06
N PRO A 620 -7.05 19.85 0.14
CA PRO A 620 -7.78 19.91 1.37
C PRO A 620 -6.89 19.25 2.41
N GLU A 621 -6.34 20.03 3.11
CA GLU A 621 -5.63 20.13 4.33
C GLU A 621 -5.75 19.01 5.27
N LEU A 622 -4.77 18.88 5.86
CA LEU A 622 -4.43 18.77 7.25
C LEU A 622 -5.51 19.37 8.15
N LYS A 623 -6.57 18.61 8.36
CA LYS A 623 -7.46 18.91 9.47
C LYS A 623 -6.87 18.34 10.72
N LYS A 624 -6.42 19.21 11.60
CA LYS A 624 -6.28 18.85 12.98
C LYS A 624 -7.66 18.49 13.49
N LEU A 625 -7.88 17.20 13.68
CA LEU A 625 -8.93 16.77 14.58
C LEU A 625 -8.42 17.07 15.99
N PRO A 626 -9.27 17.60 16.89
CA PRO A 626 -8.83 17.91 18.22
C PRO A 626 -8.24 16.69 18.89
N GLU A 627 -7.38 16.93 19.84
CA GLU A 627 -6.84 15.92 20.72
C GLU A 627 -7.93 14.94 21.10
N MET A 628 -7.82 13.75 20.59
CA MET A 628 -8.71 12.71 21.01
C MET A 628 -8.16 12.19 22.32
N PRO A 629 -8.88 12.32 23.42
CA PRO A 629 -8.56 11.56 24.60
C PRO A 629 -8.79 10.10 24.26
N ILE A 630 -7.86 9.56 23.52
CA ILE A 630 -7.84 8.17 23.10
C ILE A 630 -8.03 7.27 24.32
N PHE A 631 -7.68 7.76 25.49
CA PHE A 631 -7.43 6.94 26.65
C PHE A 631 -8.21 7.29 27.91
N ASP A 632 -8.71 8.52 28.05
CA ASP A 632 -9.74 8.76 29.06
C ASP A 632 -11.07 8.07 28.72
N SER A 633 -11.25 7.67 27.47
CA SER A 633 -12.39 6.89 27.01
C SER A 633 -12.10 5.39 26.91
N TRP A 634 -10.86 4.95 27.10
CA TRP A 634 -10.53 3.55 27.34
C TRP A 634 -10.70 3.18 28.82
N GLU A 635 -11.82 3.42 29.34
CA GLU A 635 -12.41 2.37 30.15
C GLU A 635 -12.46 1.16 29.21
N PRO A 636 -11.92 -0.02 29.64
CA PRO A 636 -11.99 -1.20 28.81
C PRO A 636 -13.41 -1.29 28.30
N LEU A 637 -13.55 -1.29 26.97
CA LEU A 637 -14.85 -1.37 26.36
C LEU A 637 -15.50 -2.59 26.97
N THR A 638 -16.48 -2.35 27.83
CA THR A 638 -17.13 -3.38 28.59
C THR A 638 -17.79 -4.37 27.63
N GLU A 639 -18.10 -5.57 28.09
CA GLU A 639 -18.81 -6.59 27.32
C GLU A 639 -20.00 -6.01 26.57
N GLN A 640 -20.64 -4.97 27.13
CA GLN A 640 -21.73 -4.21 26.48
C GLN A 640 -21.26 -3.35 25.32
N GLU A 641 -20.03 -2.93 25.26
CA GLU A 641 -19.49 -2.04 24.22
C GLU A 641 -18.83 -2.79 23.07
N PHE A 642 -18.12 -3.89 23.29
CA PHE A 642 -17.61 -4.79 22.24
C PHE A 642 -18.50 -6.00 22.00
N GLY A 643 -19.42 -6.28 22.92
CA GLY A 643 -20.25 -7.47 22.88
C GLY A 643 -19.52 -8.74 23.27
N TYR A 644 -18.36 -8.63 23.88
CA TYR A 644 -17.73 -9.72 24.65
C TYR A 644 -16.74 -9.15 25.66
N GLU A 645 -16.68 -9.70 26.85
CA GLU A 645 -15.54 -9.53 27.75
C GLU A 645 -14.32 -10.23 27.13
N PRO A 646 -13.18 -9.57 27.00
CA PRO A 646 -11.93 -10.29 26.80
C PRO A 646 -11.74 -11.17 28.02
N LYS A 647 -11.89 -12.49 27.87
CA LYS A 647 -11.63 -13.42 28.94
C LYS A 647 -10.16 -13.31 29.31
N MET A 648 -9.89 -12.65 30.43
CA MET A 648 -8.54 -12.56 31.04
C MET A 648 -7.96 -13.91 31.45
N GLU A 649 -8.71 -15.00 31.28
CA GLU A 649 -8.27 -16.37 31.55
C GLU A 649 -7.16 -16.87 30.61
N TYR A 650 -6.95 -16.21 29.48
CA TYR A 650 -5.87 -16.57 28.52
C TYR A 650 -4.49 -16.01 28.91
N PHE A 651 -4.40 -15.25 30.00
CA PHE A 651 -3.16 -14.60 30.45
C PHE A 651 -2.75 -14.98 31.87
N LYS A 652 -3.27 -16.10 32.42
CA LYS A 652 -2.77 -16.69 33.66
C LYS A 652 -1.75 -17.76 33.37
#